data_46ef8d296331768898b9fc86d5d44184
#
_entry.id   46ef8d296331768898b9fc86d5d44184
#
_cell.length_a   1.000
_cell.length_b   1.000
_cell.length_c   1.000
_cell.angle_alpha   90.00
_cell.angle_beta   90.00
_cell.angle_gamma   90.00
#
_symmetry.space_group_name_H-M   'P 1'
#
loop_
_entity.id
_entity.type
_entity.pdbx_description
1 polymer ?
#
loop_
_entity_poly.entity_id
_entity_poly.type
_entity_poly.pdbx_seq_one_letter_code
_entity_poly.pdbx_strand_id
1 'polypeptide(L)'
;MGLLIVITAASFGTVIFTGELSPAMPFGIGLILFGATVVSAIATSLSSYPAIVATVSEPSIPVLSLVARQIFEQMPNASFEDKLFTFTATIILNTVVSGTIFLGLGWFKLGGFVRFIPYPVVGGFLAGTGALLILGAFHSISGLDFHHFTVSALFQPNVLLQWVPALIFAVVMFALPQRIDHFLVIPGIIVSALVLFYLALAITGTPIAQAESQGLLLEKIAPGGIYKFVTFPSLANADWRVVFQQVPSLAALWLIDSMALLLNANGIELVASRDLDLNHELRVAGTATIASGMGGGIGGFASSGENTLVRHLGGTRRIVGWLVSGICLAMLLGGAALLSFIPKFILVGIPLLLGLEFFYEWLYRGWFKFSRSDYAIIVLIVLVTATLGYLQGISVGLIAAIVLFVINYSRLTITKRVSSGAYHHSNVLRTEEEMDILQAEGDQTYILELQGLIFFGTANKLLNQIRDRIDHPTSKAVQFVILDFRLVSGLDASAVLSFAKLKQVAGQKHVHLLFTNLSPQAMQLLKQGECLEADDPFCHVFADLDRGLEWCEQQILQASNLTQSEARSLLEHLKAVFLDPKQVDQLMKCLEFRQLASGEHLFRQGDPFDGLYFVGSGQVSVVLELGEGQTKRIRTYTVGNTIGEMGLYRKAQRMASVVADKPSTVYFLPTEGFEHIEASDPLLASNIHRFIVNLLAERLNHREQELKNLLQSS
;
A
#
# COMPACT_ATOMS: atom_id res chain seq x y z
N MET A 1 -2.30 33.21 18.40
CA MET A 1 -3.05 32.10 17.77
C MET A 1 -4.53 32.47 17.58
N GLY A 2 -5.31 32.82 18.63
CA GLY A 2 -6.75 33.14 18.49
C GLY A 2 -7.03 34.27 17.50
N LEU A 3 -6.23 35.35 17.51
CA LEU A 3 -6.38 36.45 16.56
C LEU A 3 -6.12 36.00 15.10
N LEU A 4 -5.13 35.12 14.88
CA LEU A 4 -4.86 34.55 13.56
C LEU A 4 -6.08 33.78 13.04
N ILE A 5 -6.68 32.91 13.88
CA ILE A 5 -7.87 32.14 13.53
C ILE A 5 -9.07 33.06 13.23
N VAL A 6 -9.24 34.16 13.98
CA VAL A 6 -10.28 35.14 13.69
C VAL A 6 -10.07 35.78 12.32
N ILE A 7 -8.85 36.18 12.00
CA ILE A 7 -8.52 36.78 10.69
C ILE A 7 -8.72 35.75 9.57
N THR A 8 -8.31 34.52 9.79
CA THR A 8 -8.52 33.41 8.84
C THR A 8 -10.02 33.14 8.63
N ALA A 9 -10.81 33.10 9.69
CA ALA A 9 -12.26 32.91 9.60
C ALA A 9 -12.94 34.07 8.83
N ALA A 10 -12.55 35.33 9.11
CA ALA A 10 -13.03 36.45 8.33
C ALA A 10 -12.62 36.40 6.87
N SER A 11 -11.39 35.98 6.63
CA SER A 11 -10.82 35.73 5.30
C SER A 11 -11.63 34.69 4.51
N PHE A 12 -11.97 33.57 5.10
CA PHE A 12 -12.81 32.53 4.50
C PHE A 12 -14.22 33.06 4.18
N GLY A 13 -14.78 33.94 5.04
CA GLY A 13 -16.02 34.63 4.76
C GLY A 13 -15.94 35.46 3.48
N THR A 14 -14.83 36.15 3.22
CA THR A 14 -14.64 36.92 1.98
C THR A 14 -14.55 36.06 0.72
N VAL A 15 -14.18 34.81 0.82
CA VAL A 15 -14.12 33.86 -0.32
C VAL A 15 -15.49 33.24 -0.60
N ILE A 16 -16.22 32.84 0.45
CA ILE A 16 -17.52 32.18 0.29
C ILE A 16 -18.61 33.20 -0.08
N PHE A 17 -18.65 34.33 0.61
CA PHE A 17 -19.74 35.35 0.48
C PHE A 17 -19.29 36.47 -0.47
N THR A 18 -19.14 36.13 -1.75
CA THR A 18 -18.73 37.03 -2.83
C THR A 18 -19.89 37.30 -3.81
N GLY A 19 -19.74 38.32 -4.65
CA GLY A 19 -20.73 38.63 -5.68
C GLY A 19 -22.11 39.00 -5.08
N GLU A 20 -23.16 38.31 -5.52
CA GLU A 20 -24.52 38.51 -5.02
C GLU A 20 -24.68 38.23 -3.52
N LEU A 21 -23.80 37.37 -2.94
CA LEU A 21 -23.80 37.05 -1.51
C LEU A 21 -23.09 38.09 -0.63
N SER A 22 -22.41 39.08 -1.20
CA SER A 22 -21.63 40.05 -0.43
C SER A 22 -22.42 40.77 0.67
N PRO A 23 -23.74 41.07 0.52
CA PRO A 23 -24.52 41.69 1.63
C PRO A 23 -24.65 40.77 2.86
N ALA A 24 -24.54 39.44 2.68
CA ALA A 24 -24.59 38.49 3.78
C ALA A 24 -23.19 38.12 4.34
N MET A 25 -22.11 38.75 3.88
CA MET A 25 -20.74 38.48 4.34
C MET A 25 -20.59 38.55 5.88
N PRO A 26 -21.12 39.56 6.60
CA PRO A 26 -21.04 39.58 8.07
C PRO A 26 -21.70 38.33 8.70
N PHE A 27 -22.85 37.90 8.20
CA PHE A 27 -23.52 36.70 8.66
C PHE A 27 -22.66 35.45 8.38
N GLY A 28 -22.07 35.38 7.21
CA GLY A 28 -21.17 34.27 6.83
C GLY A 28 -19.93 34.19 7.73
N ILE A 29 -19.29 35.33 8.02
CA ILE A 29 -18.17 35.36 8.97
C ILE A 29 -18.64 34.89 10.36
N GLY A 30 -19.86 35.23 10.77
CA GLY A 30 -20.48 34.76 12.00
C GLY A 30 -20.61 33.23 12.05
N LEU A 31 -21.07 32.59 10.96
CA LEU A 31 -21.17 31.11 10.85
C LEU A 31 -19.80 30.43 10.96
N ILE A 32 -18.78 31.01 10.33
CA ILE A 32 -17.42 30.45 10.35
C ILE A 32 -16.79 30.61 11.74
N LEU A 33 -16.92 31.79 12.38
CA LEU A 33 -16.43 32.02 13.74
C LEU A 33 -17.15 31.14 14.77
N PHE A 34 -18.45 30.94 14.61
CA PHE A 34 -19.21 30.01 15.45
C PHE A 34 -18.63 28.56 15.29
N GLY A 35 -18.42 28.15 14.06
CA GLY A 35 -17.78 26.86 13.77
C GLY A 35 -16.42 26.72 14.44
N ALA A 36 -15.54 27.71 14.25
CA ALA A 36 -14.22 27.75 14.87
C ALA A 36 -14.29 27.70 16.41
N THR A 37 -15.23 28.41 17.00
CA THR A 37 -15.46 28.43 18.47
C THR A 37 -15.83 27.05 18.98
N VAL A 38 -16.86 26.42 18.38
CA VAL A 38 -17.41 25.13 18.82
C VAL A 38 -16.40 24.00 18.56
N VAL A 39 -15.81 23.96 17.36
CA VAL A 39 -14.83 22.93 16.98
C VAL A 39 -13.60 23.00 17.88
N SER A 40 -13.05 24.20 18.13
CA SER A 40 -11.90 24.37 19.03
C SER A 40 -12.24 23.97 20.48
N ALA A 41 -13.40 24.37 21.00
CA ALA A 41 -13.81 24.03 22.36
C ALA A 41 -13.94 22.52 22.57
N ILE A 42 -14.63 21.82 21.67
CA ILE A 42 -14.87 20.39 21.75
C ILE A 42 -13.57 19.61 21.53
N ALA A 43 -12.78 19.97 20.51
CA ALA A 43 -11.50 19.33 20.26
C ALA A 43 -10.56 19.47 21.46
N THR A 44 -10.44 20.68 22.03
CA THR A 44 -9.62 20.92 23.22
C THR A 44 -10.07 20.10 24.43
N SER A 45 -11.39 19.88 24.58
CA SER A 45 -11.94 19.13 25.70
C SER A 45 -11.70 17.62 25.58
N LEU A 46 -11.89 17.06 24.37
CA LEU A 46 -12.01 15.63 24.14
C LEU A 46 -10.76 15.00 23.51
N SER A 47 -9.92 15.76 22.78
CA SER A 47 -8.73 15.19 22.13
C SER A 47 -7.73 14.59 23.11
N SER A 48 -7.04 13.58 22.65
CA SER A 48 -5.92 12.94 23.37
C SER A 48 -4.68 13.84 23.46
N TYR A 49 -4.54 14.84 22.55
CA TYR A 49 -3.43 15.82 22.56
C TYR A 49 -3.81 17.08 23.33
N PRO A 50 -3.15 17.37 24.49
CA PRO A 50 -3.58 18.47 25.36
C PRO A 50 -3.49 19.86 24.74
N ALA A 51 -2.50 20.11 23.88
CA ALA A 51 -2.27 21.41 23.27
C ALA A 51 -2.95 21.57 21.90
N ILE A 52 -3.98 20.78 21.64
CA ILE A 52 -4.66 20.80 20.34
C ILE A 52 -5.38 22.11 20.12
N VAL A 53 -5.27 22.63 18.90
CA VAL A 53 -6.08 23.71 18.35
C VAL A 53 -6.74 23.19 17.10
N ALA A 54 -8.05 23.36 17.02
CA ALA A 54 -8.85 22.97 15.87
C ALA A 54 -9.61 24.16 15.33
N THR A 55 -9.83 24.18 14.04
CA THR A 55 -10.50 25.27 13.32
C THR A 55 -11.41 24.70 12.23
N VAL A 56 -12.06 25.55 11.47
CA VAL A 56 -12.90 25.13 10.33
C VAL A 56 -12.05 24.49 9.23
N SER A 57 -12.64 23.56 8.49
CA SER A 57 -11.98 22.86 7.40
C SER A 57 -11.62 23.81 6.25
N GLU A 58 -10.31 23.95 5.95
CA GLU A 58 -9.81 24.76 4.86
C GLU A 58 -10.27 24.27 3.47
N PRO A 59 -10.26 22.94 3.18
CA PRO A 59 -10.77 22.41 1.93
C PRO A 59 -12.26 22.69 1.67
N SER A 60 -13.04 22.90 2.73
CA SER A 60 -14.47 23.21 2.61
C SER A 60 -14.73 24.57 1.97
N ILE A 61 -13.82 25.51 2.13
CA ILE A 61 -14.05 26.92 1.76
C ILE A 61 -14.27 27.12 0.26
N PRO A 62 -13.36 26.68 -0.63
CA PRO A 62 -13.55 26.88 -2.07
C PRO A 62 -14.72 26.07 -2.63
N VAL A 63 -15.00 24.89 -2.06
CA VAL A 63 -16.14 24.06 -2.50
C VAL A 63 -17.46 24.72 -2.12
N LEU A 64 -17.58 25.23 -0.90
CA LEU A 64 -18.77 25.97 -0.46
C LEU A 64 -18.97 27.26 -1.25
N SER A 65 -17.89 27.93 -1.66
CA SER A 65 -17.97 29.09 -2.57
C SER A 65 -18.57 28.72 -3.92
N LEU A 66 -18.14 27.59 -4.52
CA LEU A 66 -18.71 27.07 -5.76
C LEU A 66 -20.17 26.67 -5.60
N VAL A 67 -20.51 25.97 -4.50
CA VAL A 67 -21.88 25.56 -4.19
C VAL A 67 -22.79 26.76 -4.00
N ALA A 68 -22.31 27.82 -3.30
CA ALA A 68 -23.02 29.07 -3.16
C ALA A 68 -23.41 29.68 -4.51
N ARG A 69 -22.43 29.77 -5.40
CA ARG A 69 -22.65 30.28 -6.75
C ARG A 69 -23.65 29.43 -7.53
N GLN A 70 -23.52 28.08 -7.51
CA GLN A 70 -24.45 27.18 -8.18
C GLN A 70 -25.90 27.33 -7.69
N ILE A 71 -26.10 27.51 -6.36
CA ILE A 71 -27.43 27.72 -5.80
C ILE A 71 -28.01 29.05 -6.31
N PHE A 72 -27.23 30.14 -6.37
CA PHE A 72 -27.68 31.44 -6.85
C PHE A 72 -28.03 31.42 -8.34
N GLU A 73 -27.25 30.71 -9.16
CA GLU A 73 -27.50 30.50 -10.60
C GLU A 73 -28.76 29.64 -10.84
N GLN A 74 -29.03 28.64 -9.98
CA GLN A 74 -30.21 27.74 -10.10
C GLN A 74 -31.52 28.40 -9.61
N MET A 75 -31.42 29.49 -8.83
CA MET A 75 -32.57 30.16 -8.25
C MET A 75 -32.69 31.62 -8.74
N PRO A 76 -32.68 31.93 -10.07
CA PRO A 76 -32.60 33.30 -10.57
C PRO A 76 -33.77 34.18 -10.13
N ASN A 77 -34.96 33.62 -9.95
CA ASN A 77 -36.21 34.34 -9.62
C ASN A 77 -36.54 34.33 -8.10
N ALA A 78 -35.74 33.66 -7.27
CA ALA A 78 -35.97 33.61 -5.83
C ALA A 78 -35.50 34.87 -5.13
N SER A 79 -36.10 35.18 -3.98
CA SER A 79 -35.64 36.29 -3.14
C SER A 79 -34.22 36.05 -2.61
N PHE A 80 -33.48 37.10 -2.29
CA PHE A 80 -32.17 37.00 -1.67
C PHE A 80 -32.21 36.17 -0.38
N GLU A 81 -33.24 36.32 0.43
CA GLU A 81 -33.41 35.60 1.68
C GLU A 81 -33.62 34.10 1.42
N ASP A 82 -34.44 33.70 0.43
CA ASP A 82 -34.64 32.27 0.08
C ASP A 82 -33.36 31.62 -0.42
N LYS A 83 -32.58 32.32 -1.24
CA LYS A 83 -31.26 31.88 -1.68
C LYS A 83 -30.31 31.67 -0.50
N LEU A 84 -30.29 32.65 0.44
CA LEU A 84 -29.44 32.58 1.63
C LEU A 84 -29.86 31.46 2.57
N PHE A 85 -31.16 31.22 2.77
CA PHE A 85 -31.67 30.11 3.57
C PHE A 85 -31.32 28.77 2.93
N THR A 86 -31.45 28.64 1.60
CA THR A 86 -31.08 27.44 0.86
C THR A 86 -29.59 27.15 0.98
N PHE A 87 -28.73 28.18 0.84
CA PHE A 87 -27.29 28.01 1.05
C PHE A 87 -26.93 27.63 2.48
N THR A 88 -27.57 28.28 3.46
CA THR A 88 -27.37 27.98 4.89
C THR A 88 -27.81 26.56 5.22
N ALA A 89 -28.92 26.08 4.69
CA ALA A 89 -29.39 24.69 4.81
C ALA A 89 -28.37 23.72 4.21
N THR A 90 -27.77 24.10 3.09
CA THR A 90 -26.69 23.27 2.45
C THR A 90 -25.44 23.22 3.33
N ILE A 91 -25.02 24.33 3.98
CA ILE A 91 -23.91 24.31 4.95
C ILE A 91 -24.22 23.39 6.12
N ILE A 92 -25.42 23.45 6.68
CA ILE A 92 -25.83 22.62 7.81
C ILE A 92 -25.82 21.14 7.41
N LEU A 93 -26.43 20.80 6.27
CA LEU A 93 -26.45 19.43 5.74
C LEU A 93 -25.02 18.91 5.54
N ASN A 94 -24.17 19.69 4.88
CA ASN A 94 -22.76 19.34 4.66
C ASN A 94 -22.06 19.04 5.99
N THR A 95 -22.18 19.96 6.94
CA THR A 95 -21.47 19.88 8.21
C THR A 95 -21.94 18.70 9.07
N VAL A 96 -23.25 18.47 9.17
CA VAL A 96 -23.81 17.36 9.94
C VAL A 96 -23.47 16.02 9.31
N VAL A 97 -23.53 15.91 7.99
CA VAL A 97 -23.19 14.68 7.27
C VAL A 97 -21.67 14.39 7.38
N SER A 98 -20.79 15.39 7.17
CA SER A 98 -19.34 15.26 7.38
C SER A 98 -19.04 14.75 8.79
N GLY A 99 -19.62 15.37 9.81
CA GLY A 99 -19.41 14.96 11.18
C GLY A 99 -19.92 13.56 11.49
N THR A 100 -21.05 13.15 10.89
CA THR A 100 -21.59 11.79 11.00
C THR A 100 -20.65 10.77 10.35
N ILE A 101 -20.08 11.11 9.19
CA ILE A 101 -19.08 10.28 8.50
C ILE A 101 -17.83 10.12 9.37
N PHE A 102 -17.30 11.21 9.94
CA PHE A 102 -16.13 11.16 10.83
C PHE A 102 -16.40 10.28 12.06
N LEU A 103 -17.57 10.44 12.70
CA LEU A 103 -17.98 9.59 13.82
C LEU A 103 -18.06 8.11 13.40
N GLY A 104 -18.68 7.82 12.26
CA GLY A 104 -18.79 6.47 11.72
C GLY A 104 -17.42 5.86 11.46
N LEU A 105 -16.54 6.57 10.76
CA LEU A 105 -15.17 6.13 10.50
C LEU A 105 -14.40 5.82 11.79
N GLY A 106 -14.54 6.70 12.80
CA GLY A 106 -13.91 6.50 14.11
C GLY A 106 -14.51 5.36 14.91
N TRP A 107 -15.82 5.14 14.82
CA TRP A 107 -16.52 4.07 15.55
C TRP A 107 -16.22 2.67 14.97
N PHE A 108 -16.26 2.57 13.65
CA PHE A 108 -15.92 1.34 12.94
C PHE A 108 -14.41 1.09 12.83
N LYS A 109 -13.57 1.91 13.48
CA LYS A 109 -12.10 1.82 13.49
C LYS A 109 -11.48 1.86 12.09
N LEU A 110 -12.04 2.68 11.21
CA LEU A 110 -11.63 2.83 9.82
C LEU A 110 -10.56 3.92 9.61
N GLY A 111 -9.97 4.45 10.68
CA GLY A 111 -8.91 5.47 10.57
C GLY A 111 -7.68 5.03 9.74
N GLY A 112 -7.45 3.72 9.61
CA GLY A 112 -6.42 3.18 8.73
C GLY A 112 -6.73 3.22 7.23
N PHE A 113 -7.98 3.48 6.83
CA PHE A 113 -8.40 3.47 5.42
C PHE A 113 -7.70 4.52 4.56
N VAL A 114 -7.26 5.60 5.15
CA VAL A 114 -6.48 6.65 4.46
C VAL A 114 -5.22 6.09 3.79
N ARG A 115 -4.67 5.00 4.33
CA ARG A 115 -3.48 4.34 3.77
C ARG A 115 -3.73 3.67 2.42
N PHE A 116 -5.00 3.43 2.05
CA PHE A 116 -5.37 2.84 0.76
C PHE A 116 -5.53 3.88 -0.35
N ILE A 117 -5.59 5.17 -0.01
CA ILE A 117 -5.71 6.22 -1.02
C ILE A 117 -4.31 6.57 -1.53
N PRO A 118 -4.08 6.49 -2.84
CA PRO A 118 -2.77 6.81 -3.41
C PRO A 118 -2.37 8.25 -3.08
N TYR A 119 -1.18 8.43 -2.54
CA TYR A 119 -0.67 9.72 -2.10
C TYR A 119 -0.70 10.82 -3.20
N PRO A 120 -0.45 10.53 -4.50
CA PRO A 120 -0.60 11.50 -5.57
C PRO A 120 -2.03 12.05 -5.74
N VAL A 121 -3.05 11.22 -5.44
CA VAL A 121 -4.46 11.65 -5.51
C VAL A 121 -4.73 12.69 -4.44
N VAL A 122 -4.27 12.44 -3.22
CA VAL A 122 -4.36 13.39 -2.11
C VAL A 122 -3.66 14.71 -2.45
N GLY A 123 -2.42 14.61 -2.98
CA GLY A 123 -1.65 15.78 -3.39
C GLY A 123 -2.34 16.59 -4.48
N GLY A 124 -2.92 15.92 -5.47
CA GLY A 124 -3.69 16.55 -6.53
C GLY A 124 -4.92 17.28 -6.00
N PHE A 125 -5.60 16.74 -5.00
CA PHE A 125 -6.76 17.40 -4.38
C PHE A 125 -6.38 18.63 -3.59
N LEU A 126 -5.34 18.53 -2.76
CA LEU A 126 -4.88 19.68 -1.98
C LEU A 126 -4.34 20.79 -2.89
N ALA A 127 -3.60 20.44 -3.92
CA ALA A 127 -3.16 21.41 -4.92
C ALA A 127 -4.35 21.98 -5.73
N GLY A 128 -5.36 21.16 -6.07
CA GLY A 128 -6.62 21.60 -6.68
C GLY A 128 -7.40 22.57 -5.79
N THR A 129 -7.48 22.27 -4.49
CA THR A 129 -8.04 23.20 -3.48
C THR A 129 -7.25 24.49 -3.46
N GLY A 130 -5.91 24.44 -3.52
CA GLY A 130 -5.04 25.60 -3.63
C GLY A 130 -5.35 26.45 -4.85
N ALA A 131 -5.55 25.81 -6.02
CA ALA A 131 -5.97 26.51 -7.23
C ALA A 131 -7.29 27.25 -7.04
N LEU A 132 -8.29 26.60 -6.46
CA LEU A 132 -9.58 27.20 -6.21
C LEU A 132 -9.52 28.33 -5.16
N LEU A 133 -8.68 28.20 -4.12
CA LEU A 133 -8.44 29.29 -3.16
C LEU A 133 -7.83 30.53 -3.82
N ILE A 134 -6.83 30.34 -4.69
CA ILE A 134 -6.23 31.42 -5.47
C ILE A 134 -7.29 32.08 -6.37
N LEU A 135 -8.04 31.26 -7.11
CA LEU A 135 -9.11 31.73 -7.99
C LEU A 135 -10.20 32.50 -7.20
N GLY A 136 -10.64 31.94 -6.06
CA GLY A 136 -11.63 32.58 -5.17
C GLY A 136 -11.14 33.90 -4.57
N ALA A 137 -9.85 33.97 -4.20
CA ALA A 137 -9.22 35.19 -3.72
C ALA A 137 -9.22 36.29 -4.81
N PHE A 138 -8.83 35.95 -6.03
CA PHE A 138 -8.88 36.90 -7.16
C PHE A 138 -10.33 37.34 -7.47
N HIS A 139 -11.30 36.44 -7.45
CA HIS A 139 -12.70 36.76 -7.65
C HIS A 139 -13.24 37.73 -6.58
N SER A 140 -12.87 37.48 -5.32
CA SER A 140 -13.27 38.34 -4.19
C SER A 140 -12.76 39.79 -4.30
N ILE A 141 -11.62 40.02 -4.97
CA ILE A 141 -11.05 41.34 -5.17
C ILE A 141 -11.58 41.98 -6.45
N SER A 142 -11.53 41.26 -7.57
CA SER A 142 -11.78 41.85 -8.89
C SER A 142 -13.26 41.92 -9.26
N GLY A 143 -14.09 41.09 -8.62
CA GLY A 143 -15.47 40.86 -9.05
C GLY A 143 -15.60 40.23 -10.43
N LEU A 144 -14.48 39.80 -11.03
CA LEU A 144 -14.41 39.23 -12.40
C LEU A 144 -14.70 37.76 -12.37
N ASP A 145 -15.63 37.30 -13.20
CA ASP A 145 -15.91 35.91 -13.43
C ASP A 145 -14.83 35.28 -14.33
N PHE A 146 -14.30 34.13 -13.91
CA PHE A 146 -13.25 33.41 -14.65
C PHE A 146 -13.63 32.94 -16.06
N HIS A 147 -14.94 32.76 -16.34
CA HIS A 147 -15.42 32.41 -17.68
C HIS A 147 -15.32 33.57 -18.68
N HIS A 148 -15.20 34.82 -18.20
CA HIS A 148 -14.99 36.02 -19.00
C HIS A 148 -13.66 36.71 -18.66
N PHE A 149 -12.70 35.98 -18.12
CA PHE A 149 -11.42 36.50 -17.64
C PHE A 149 -10.57 36.98 -18.82
N THR A 150 -10.47 38.30 -18.93
CA THR A 150 -9.45 38.92 -19.78
C THR A 150 -8.26 39.32 -18.90
N VAL A 151 -7.08 38.83 -19.23
CA VAL A 151 -5.85 39.16 -18.49
C VAL A 151 -5.64 40.66 -18.37
N SER A 152 -6.10 41.43 -19.33
CA SER A 152 -6.07 42.90 -19.31
C SER A 152 -6.87 43.53 -18.16
N ALA A 153 -7.91 42.88 -17.67
CA ALA A 153 -8.72 43.40 -16.55
C ALA A 153 -7.92 43.41 -15.23
N LEU A 154 -6.96 42.50 -15.03
CA LEU A 154 -6.09 42.51 -13.85
C LEU A 154 -5.17 43.75 -13.79
N PHE A 155 -4.86 44.35 -14.91
CA PHE A 155 -3.96 45.49 -14.98
C PHE A 155 -4.68 46.86 -14.90
N GLN A 156 -6.00 46.84 -14.66
CA GLN A 156 -6.71 48.07 -14.36
C GLN A 156 -6.22 48.65 -13.02
N PRO A 157 -5.96 49.97 -12.92
CA PRO A 157 -5.37 50.59 -11.72
C PRO A 157 -6.12 50.26 -10.42
N ASN A 158 -7.45 50.24 -10.48
CA ASN A 158 -8.30 49.98 -9.30
C ASN A 158 -8.22 48.50 -8.83
N VAL A 159 -8.06 47.56 -9.76
CA VAL A 159 -7.91 46.13 -9.48
C VAL A 159 -6.49 45.85 -9.01
N LEU A 160 -5.51 46.51 -9.62
CA LEU A 160 -4.09 46.34 -9.32
C LEU A 160 -3.78 46.78 -7.86
N LEU A 161 -4.37 47.87 -7.39
CA LEU A 161 -4.25 48.37 -6.02
C LEU A 161 -4.82 47.41 -4.97
N GLN A 162 -5.67 46.47 -5.35
CA GLN A 162 -6.27 45.52 -4.42
C GLN A 162 -5.50 44.18 -4.38
N TRP A 163 -5.15 43.59 -5.53
CA TRP A 163 -4.53 42.26 -5.54
C TRP A 163 -3.00 42.26 -5.35
N VAL A 164 -2.29 43.31 -5.81
CA VAL A 164 -0.83 43.38 -5.66
C VAL A 164 -0.41 43.42 -4.18
N PRO A 165 -1.00 44.26 -3.31
CA PRO A 165 -0.72 44.20 -1.87
C PRO A 165 -1.07 42.86 -1.24
N ALA A 166 -2.17 42.19 -1.68
CA ALA A 166 -2.55 40.88 -1.20
C ALA A 166 -1.54 39.83 -1.58
N LEU A 167 -1.05 39.84 -2.82
CA LEU A 167 0.00 38.92 -3.29
C LEU A 167 1.33 39.17 -2.57
N ILE A 168 1.75 40.44 -2.41
CA ILE A 168 2.96 40.78 -1.64
C ILE A 168 2.83 40.29 -0.20
N PHE A 169 1.70 40.52 0.45
CA PHE A 169 1.43 40.04 1.79
C PHE A 169 1.50 38.51 1.87
N ALA A 170 0.86 37.78 0.94
CA ALA A 170 0.91 36.32 0.86
C ALA A 170 2.34 35.79 0.65
N VAL A 171 3.11 36.40 -0.26
CA VAL A 171 4.49 36.01 -0.53
C VAL A 171 5.40 36.29 0.69
N VAL A 172 5.23 37.41 1.37
CA VAL A 172 5.99 37.74 2.59
C VAL A 172 5.63 36.78 3.72
N MET A 173 4.35 36.50 3.93
CA MET A 173 3.86 35.52 4.91
C MET A 173 4.36 34.10 4.61
N PHE A 174 4.55 33.74 3.34
CA PHE A 174 5.10 32.46 2.92
C PHE A 174 6.63 32.38 3.10
N ALA A 175 7.37 33.40 2.64
CA ALA A 175 8.82 33.36 2.53
C ALA A 175 9.56 33.69 3.84
N LEU A 176 9.04 34.64 4.63
CA LEU A 176 9.73 35.13 5.81
C LEU A 176 9.79 34.11 6.95
N PRO A 177 8.73 33.35 7.29
CA PRO A 177 8.79 32.32 8.31
C PRO A 177 9.73 31.13 7.93
N GLN A 178 9.98 30.91 6.64
CA GLN A 178 10.94 29.89 6.20
C GLN A 178 12.43 30.29 6.42
N ARG A 179 12.67 31.59 6.58
CA ARG A 179 14.05 32.12 6.80
C ARG A 179 14.33 32.50 8.23
N ILE A 180 13.30 32.93 8.97
CA ILE A 180 13.40 33.42 10.33
C ILE A 180 12.51 32.55 11.21
N ASP A 181 13.13 31.64 11.95
CA ASP A 181 12.42 30.77 12.90
C ASP A 181 12.20 31.50 14.24
N HIS A 182 11.25 32.43 14.25
CA HIS A 182 10.89 33.17 15.44
C HIS A 182 9.36 33.35 15.55
N PHE A 183 8.82 33.10 16.72
CA PHE A 183 7.38 33.06 16.96
C PHE A 183 6.65 34.40 16.67
N LEU A 184 7.34 35.53 16.72
CA LEU A 184 6.76 36.86 16.42
C LEU A 184 6.72 37.19 14.93
N VAL A 185 7.27 36.36 14.04
CA VAL A 185 7.32 36.65 12.60
C VAL A 185 5.92 36.77 12.02
N ILE A 186 5.06 35.79 12.22
CA ILE A 186 3.69 35.81 11.68
C ILE A 186 2.85 36.98 12.28
N PRO A 187 2.74 37.15 13.62
CA PRO A 187 2.08 38.29 14.18
C PRO A 187 2.69 39.63 13.75
N GLY A 188 4.03 39.68 13.66
CA GLY A 188 4.75 40.89 13.25
C GLY A 188 4.45 41.32 11.81
N ILE A 189 4.34 40.35 10.88
CA ILE A 189 3.93 40.65 9.49
C ILE A 189 2.53 41.24 9.44
N ILE A 190 1.58 40.65 10.17
CA ILE A 190 0.18 41.12 10.19
C ILE A 190 0.11 42.55 10.77
N VAL A 191 0.76 42.77 11.90
CA VAL A 191 0.79 44.11 12.53
C VAL A 191 1.50 45.12 11.64
N SER A 192 2.64 44.76 11.05
CA SER A 192 3.37 45.62 10.11
C SER A 192 2.53 45.98 8.89
N ALA A 193 1.84 44.98 8.30
CA ALA A 193 0.94 45.23 7.16
C ALA A 193 -0.20 46.19 7.51
N LEU A 194 -0.77 46.05 8.71
CA LEU A 194 -1.81 46.92 9.21
C LEU A 194 -1.28 48.35 9.44
N VAL A 195 -0.14 48.52 10.10
CA VAL A 195 0.52 49.81 10.33
C VAL A 195 0.88 50.50 9.01
N LEU A 196 1.50 49.77 8.08
CA LEU A 196 1.85 50.31 6.77
C LEU A 196 0.63 50.77 5.97
N PHE A 197 -0.48 50.05 6.04
CA PHE A 197 -1.72 50.44 5.37
C PHE A 197 -2.25 51.78 5.92
N TYR A 198 -2.38 51.91 7.25
CA TYR A 198 -2.89 53.13 7.85
C TYR A 198 -1.91 54.31 7.71
N LEU A 199 -0.59 54.02 7.71
CA LEU A 199 0.42 55.03 7.41
C LEU A 199 0.28 55.52 5.97
N ALA A 200 0.07 54.62 5.01
CA ALA A 200 -0.17 54.99 3.61
C ALA A 200 -1.43 55.88 3.47
N LEU A 201 -2.54 55.55 4.16
CA LEU A 201 -3.72 56.38 4.17
C LEU A 201 -3.44 57.77 4.76
N ALA A 202 -2.67 57.84 5.83
CA ALA A 202 -2.29 59.12 6.45
C ALA A 202 -1.41 59.99 5.54
N ILE A 203 -0.43 59.39 4.84
CA ILE A 203 0.46 60.05 3.90
C ILE A 203 -0.30 60.56 2.67
N THR A 204 -1.23 59.78 2.14
CA THR A 204 -2.06 60.13 0.97
C THR A 204 -3.20 61.07 1.32
N GLY A 205 -3.43 61.33 2.60
CA GLY A 205 -4.55 62.14 3.08
C GLY A 205 -5.92 61.51 2.82
N THR A 206 -6.01 60.24 2.59
CA THR A 206 -7.24 59.51 2.24
C THR A 206 -8.03 59.20 3.53
N PRO A 207 -9.24 59.76 3.71
CA PRO A 207 -10.06 59.46 4.89
C PRO A 207 -10.51 58.00 4.87
N ILE A 208 -10.73 57.41 6.06
CA ILE A 208 -11.17 56.02 6.22
C ILE A 208 -12.47 55.75 5.44
N ALA A 209 -13.41 56.68 5.43
CA ALA A 209 -14.67 56.57 4.68
C ALA A 209 -14.44 56.46 3.15
N GLN A 210 -13.41 57.13 2.62
CA GLN A 210 -13.05 57.03 1.23
C GLN A 210 -12.34 55.69 0.91
N ALA A 211 -11.46 55.20 1.79
CA ALA A 211 -10.85 53.91 1.68
C ALA A 211 -11.91 52.76 1.70
N GLU A 212 -12.95 52.92 2.50
CA GLU A 212 -14.12 52.03 2.55
C GLU A 212 -14.88 52.01 1.21
N SER A 213 -15.21 53.20 0.66
CA SER A 213 -15.91 53.33 -0.62
C SER A 213 -15.09 52.86 -1.81
N GLN A 214 -13.76 52.85 -1.72
CA GLN A 214 -12.84 52.30 -2.71
C GLN A 214 -12.66 50.76 -2.58
N GLY A 215 -13.33 50.12 -1.58
CA GLY A 215 -13.24 48.66 -1.37
C GLY A 215 -11.91 48.19 -0.77
N LEU A 216 -11.13 49.10 -0.13
CA LEU A 216 -9.86 48.75 0.52
C LEU A 216 -10.07 48.20 1.94
N LEU A 217 -11.24 48.48 2.56
CA LEU A 217 -11.67 47.95 3.85
C LEU A 217 -12.96 47.14 3.68
N LEU A 218 -13.30 46.33 4.68
CA LEU A 218 -14.63 45.72 4.76
C LEU A 218 -15.69 46.80 5.01
N GLU A 219 -16.89 46.58 4.46
CA GLU A 219 -18.03 47.40 4.79
C GLU A 219 -18.30 47.42 6.32
N LYS A 220 -18.74 48.55 6.84
CA LYS A 220 -19.01 48.66 8.27
C LYS A 220 -20.00 47.65 8.76
N ILE A 221 -19.52 46.77 9.63
CA ILE A 221 -20.36 45.80 10.33
C ILE A 221 -21.03 46.55 11.49
N ALA A 222 -22.35 46.48 11.54
CA ALA A 222 -23.12 47.14 12.61
C ALA A 222 -22.65 46.66 14.00
N PRO A 223 -22.57 47.56 14.99
CA PRO A 223 -22.22 47.17 16.35
C PRO A 223 -23.27 46.19 16.89
N GLY A 224 -22.78 45.04 17.37
CA GLY A 224 -23.59 43.91 17.86
C GLY A 224 -22.95 42.57 17.46
N GLY A 225 -23.57 41.49 17.83
CA GLY A 225 -23.11 40.17 17.41
C GLY A 225 -23.39 39.91 15.92
N ILE A 226 -22.40 39.37 15.19
CA ILE A 226 -22.55 38.99 13.78
C ILE A 226 -23.28 37.65 13.61
N TYR A 227 -23.45 36.93 14.68
CA TYR A 227 -24.08 35.63 14.64
C TYR A 227 -25.57 35.70 14.99
N LYS A 228 -26.40 35.26 14.06
CA LYS A 228 -27.81 34.98 14.31
C LYS A 228 -28.00 33.48 14.33
N PHE A 229 -28.53 32.96 15.44
CA PHE A 229 -28.80 31.54 15.57
C PHE A 229 -29.77 31.12 14.46
N VAL A 230 -29.37 30.12 13.68
CA VAL A 230 -30.23 29.59 12.60
C VAL A 230 -31.34 28.80 13.24
N THR A 231 -32.57 29.24 13.09
CA THR A 231 -33.75 28.60 13.68
C THR A 231 -34.40 27.61 12.69
N PHE A 232 -35.06 26.58 13.20
CA PHE A 232 -35.79 25.63 12.37
C PHE A 232 -36.80 26.28 11.39
N PRO A 233 -37.55 27.34 11.78
CA PRO A 233 -38.43 28.02 10.84
C PRO A 233 -37.72 28.66 9.64
N SER A 234 -36.49 29.12 9.79
CA SER A 234 -35.72 29.67 8.66
C SER A 234 -35.26 28.58 7.67
N LEU A 235 -35.06 27.36 8.15
CA LEU A 235 -34.74 26.21 7.31
C LEU A 235 -35.95 25.67 6.52
N ALA A 236 -37.17 25.93 6.99
CA ALA A 236 -38.39 25.54 6.28
C ALA A 236 -38.57 26.29 4.94
N ASN A 237 -37.98 27.50 4.83
CA ASN A 237 -38.03 28.32 3.61
C ASN A 237 -36.93 27.97 2.60
N ALA A 238 -36.06 27.02 2.91
CA ALA A 238 -35.03 26.55 1.98
C ALA A 238 -35.61 25.66 0.86
N ASP A 239 -35.13 25.84 -0.36
CA ASP A 239 -35.45 24.93 -1.46
C ASP A 239 -34.62 23.66 -1.35
N TRP A 240 -35.21 22.67 -0.70
CA TRP A 240 -34.57 21.35 -0.48
C TRP A 240 -34.25 20.60 -1.78
N ARG A 241 -34.95 20.87 -2.89
CA ARG A 241 -34.63 20.27 -4.19
C ARG A 241 -33.27 20.77 -4.66
N VAL A 242 -33.01 22.08 -4.55
CA VAL A 242 -31.74 22.69 -4.90
C VAL A 242 -30.62 22.22 -3.93
N VAL A 243 -30.94 22.09 -2.63
CA VAL A 243 -29.99 21.52 -1.64
C VAL A 243 -29.54 20.13 -2.03
N PHE A 244 -30.47 19.23 -2.38
CA PHE A 244 -30.11 17.85 -2.77
C PHE A 244 -29.40 17.77 -4.12
N GLN A 245 -29.56 18.72 -5.00
CA GLN A 245 -28.78 18.81 -6.24
C GLN A 245 -27.29 19.09 -5.99
N GLN A 246 -26.93 19.66 -4.83
CA GLN A 246 -25.55 19.90 -4.44
C GLN A 246 -24.84 18.65 -3.85
N VAL A 247 -25.57 17.58 -3.52
CA VAL A 247 -25.03 16.37 -2.89
C VAL A 247 -23.81 15.80 -3.60
N PRO A 248 -23.73 15.74 -4.94
CA PRO A 248 -22.51 15.27 -5.61
C PRO A 248 -21.25 16.08 -5.27
N SER A 249 -21.36 17.42 -5.21
CA SER A 249 -20.24 18.30 -4.84
C SER A 249 -19.90 18.15 -3.35
N LEU A 250 -20.92 17.99 -2.49
CA LEU A 250 -20.74 17.75 -1.06
C LEU A 250 -20.13 16.38 -0.78
N ALA A 251 -20.50 15.35 -1.53
CA ALA A 251 -19.92 14.00 -1.37
C ALA A 251 -18.41 13.99 -1.65
N ALA A 252 -17.96 14.75 -2.65
CA ALA A 252 -16.55 14.95 -2.90
C ALA A 252 -15.86 15.62 -1.71
N LEU A 253 -16.51 16.64 -1.11
CA LEU A 253 -16.01 17.34 0.05
C LEU A 253 -15.93 16.43 1.28
N TRP A 254 -16.93 15.58 1.53
CA TRP A 254 -16.91 14.62 2.65
C TRP A 254 -15.72 13.65 2.58
N LEU A 255 -15.40 13.19 1.38
CA LEU A 255 -14.24 12.35 1.17
C LEU A 255 -12.94 13.09 1.50
N ILE A 256 -12.79 14.31 1.00
CA ILE A 256 -11.58 15.11 1.18
C ILE A 256 -11.39 15.55 2.62
N ASP A 257 -12.45 16.03 3.26
CA ASP A 257 -12.39 16.42 4.66
C ASP A 257 -11.98 15.23 5.55
N SER A 258 -12.48 14.01 5.24
CA SER A 258 -12.06 12.79 5.93
C SER A 258 -10.58 12.51 5.74
N MET A 259 -10.07 12.69 4.51
CA MET A 259 -8.64 12.52 4.20
C MET A 259 -7.78 13.60 4.83
N ALA A 260 -8.19 14.87 4.72
CA ALA A 260 -7.47 16.00 5.28
C ALA A 260 -7.37 15.89 6.82
N LEU A 261 -8.44 15.47 7.49
CA LEU A 261 -8.44 15.21 8.92
C LEU A 261 -7.38 14.17 9.30
N LEU A 262 -7.37 13.02 8.63
CA LEU A 262 -6.43 11.93 8.93
C LEU A 262 -4.98 12.30 8.60
N LEU A 263 -4.75 13.06 7.52
CA LEU A 263 -3.42 13.56 7.19
C LEU A 263 -2.92 14.57 8.23
N ASN A 264 -3.78 15.48 8.64
CA ASN A 264 -3.45 16.46 9.69
C ASN A 264 -3.19 15.75 11.03
N ALA A 265 -3.98 14.75 11.40
CA ALA A 265 -3.76 13.96 12.61
C ALA A 265 -2.38 13.28 12.59
N ASN A 266 -1.99 12.63 11.47
CA ASN A 266 -0.64 12.09 11.30
C ASN A 266 0.45 13.20 11.37
N GLY A 267 0.19 14.38 10.80
CA GLY A 267 1.10 15.52 10.91
C GLY A 267 1.29 15.96 12.36
N ILE A 268 0.21 15.98 13.14
CA ILE A 268 0.25 16.33 14.57
C ILE A 268 1.02 15.28 15.37
N GLU A 269 0.91 13.98 15.06
CA GLU A 269 1.72 12.92 15.67
C GLU A 269 3.22 13.20 15.54
N LEU A 270 3.67 13.59 14.34
CA LEU A 270 5.07 13.94 14.09
C LEU A 270 5.50 15.17 14.91
N VAL A 271 4.69 16.21 14.93
CA VAL A 271 4.96 17.43 15.69
C VAL A 271 4.94 17.17 17.20
N ALA A 272 3.98 16.38 17.67
CA ALA A 272 3.84 16.03 19.08
C ALA A 272 4.91 15.03 19.55
N SER A 273 5.56 14.32 18.64
CA SER A 273 6.44 13.17 18.91
C SER A 273 5.76 12.13 19.82
N ARG A 274 4.49 11.86 19.56
CA ARG A 274 3.61 11.01 20.36
C ARG A 274 2.53 10.41 19.48
N ASP A 275 2.30 9.10 19.61
CA ASP A 275 1.21 8.42 18.89
C ASP A 275 -0.16 8.97 19.32
N LEU A 276 -1.01 9.23 18.33
CA LEU A 276 -2.40 9.62 18.51
C LEU A 276 -3.32 8.46 18.10
N ASP A 277 -4.37 8.23 18.86
CA ASP A 277 -5.44 7.32 18.40
C ASP A 277 -6.27 8.00 17.31
N LEU A 278 -5.96 7.70 16.05
CA LEU A 278 -6.66 8.26 14.88
C LEU A 278 -8.17 8.02 14.94
N ASN A 279 -8.62 6.89 15.48
CA ASN A 279 -10.05 6.60 15.60
C ASN A 279 -10.70 7.46 16.69
N HIS A 280 -9.96 7.78 17.75
CA HIS A 280 -10.41 8.72 18.77
C HIS A 280 -10.51 10.13 18.22
N GLU A 281 -9.48 10.61 17.50
CA GLU A 281 -9.49 11.95 16.89
C GLU A 281 -10.60 12.10 15.83
N LEU A 282 -10.90 11.05 15.04
CA LEU A 282 -12.06 11.03 14.16
C LEU A 282 -13.38 11.21 14.91
N ARG A 283 -13.55 10.57 16.07
CA ARG A 283 -14.75 10.72 16.90
C ARG A 283 -14.85 12.11 17.50
N VAL A 284 -13.73 12.67 17.96
CA VAL A 284 -13.65 14.04 18.47
C VAL A 284 -14.03 15.04 17.39
N ALA A 285 -13.42 14.97 16.22
CA ALA A 285 -13.71 15.84 15.09
C ALA A 285 -15.16 15.67 14.61
N GLY A 286 -15.68 14.43 14.59
CA GLY A 286 -17.07 14.15 14.24
C GLY A 286 -18.08 14.79 15.20
N THR A 287 -17.87 14.65 16.52
CA THR A 287 -18.73 15.30 17.53
C THR A 287 -18.66 16.82 17.45
N ALA A 288 -17.46 17.37 17.27
CA ALA A 288 -17.25 18.80 17.13
C ALA A 288 -17.92 19.36 15.87
N THR A 289 -17.81 18.67 14.75
CA THR A 289 -18.40 19.06 13.49
C THR A 289 -19.94 18.99 13.54
N ILE A 290 -20.54 17.92 14.10
CA ILE A 290 -22.00 17.86 14.28
C ILE A 290 -22.50 19.02 15.16
N ALA A 291 -21.85 19.25 16.29
CA ALA A 291 -22.23 20.33 17.18
C ALA A 291 -22.15 21.71 16.51
N SER A 292 -21.14 21.95 15.68
CA SER A 292 -21.04 23.15 14.84
C SER A 292 -22.20 23.25 13.85
N GLY A 293 -22.48 22.14 13.13
CA GLY A 293 -23.56 22.10 12.14
C GLY A 293 -24.96 22.35 12.74
N MET A 294 -25.22 21.84 13.95
CA MET A 294 -26.49 22.12 14.66
C MET A 294 -26.72 23.61 14.95
N GLY A 295 -25.66 24.40 15.06
CA GLY A 295 -25.75 25.86 15.17
C GLY A 295 -25.63 26.60 13.84
N GLY A 296 -25.53 25.91 12.71
CA GLY A 296 -25.35 26.48 11.38
C GLY A 296 -23.92 26.81 11.00
N GLY A 297 -22.95 26.46 11.86
CA GLY A 297 -21.53 26.71 11.60
C GLY A 297 -20.91 25.67 10.63
N ILE A 298 -19.76 26.04 10.09
CA ILE A 298 -18.95 25.15 9.25
C ILE A 298 -18.20 24.15 10.15
N GLY A 299 -18.08 22.90 9.70
CA GLY A 299 -17.32 21.86 10.38
C GLY A 299 -15.81 22.05 10.25
N GLY A 300 -15.08 21.28 11.05
CA GLY A 300 -13.63 21.34 11.00
C GLY A 300 -12.93 20.33 11.90
N PHE A 301 -11.61 20.44 11.93
CA PHE A 301 -10.72 19.56 12.66
C PHE A 301 -9.38 20.26 12.98
N ALA A 302 -8.49 19.57 13.68
CA ALA A 302 -7.17 20.11 14.00
C ALA A 302 -6.25 20.13 12.77
N SER A 303 -5.66 21.28 12.48
CA SER A 303 -4.66 21.45 11.42
C SER A 303 -3.25 21.23 11.96
N SER A 304 -2.41 20.50 11.22
CA SER A 304 -1.02 20.25 11.59
C SER A 304 -0.18 21.53 11.61
N GLY A 305 -0.44 22.46 10.69
CA GLY A 305 0.27 23.75 10.60
C GLY A 305 0.06 24.61 11.86
N GLU A 306 -1.19 24.81 12.27
CA GLU A 306 -1.55 25.57 13.47
C GLU A 306 -1.00 24.93 14.74
N ASN A 307 -1.06 23.61 14.84
CA ASN A 307 -0.54 22.89 16.00
C ASN A 307 0.99 22.90 16.06
N THR A 308 1.67 22.93 14.91
CA THR A 308 3.11 23.17 14.82
C THR A 308 3.46 24.55 15.37
N LEU A 309 2.71 25.57 14.96
CA LEU A 309 2.91 26.94 15.47
C LEU A 309 2.67 27.02 16.99
N VAL A 310 1.61 26.39 17.49
CA VAL A 310 1.34 26.33 18.95
C VAL A 310 2.52 25.70 19.69
N ARG A 311 3.11 24.64 19.16
CA ARG A 311 4.26 23.98 19.77
C ARG A 311 5.52 24.85 19.76
N HIS A 312 5.81 25.56 18.68
CA HIS A 312 6.91 26.53 18.59
C HIS A 312 6.72 27.68 19.58
N LEU A 313 5.46 28.08 19.84
CA LEU A 313 5.12 29.08 20.86
C LEU A 313 5.21 28.53 22.31
N GLY A 314 5.61 27.26 22.50
CA GLY A 314 5.72 26.62 23.81
C GLY A 314 4.35 26.19 24.40
N GLY A 315 3.30 26.10 23.58
CA GLY A 315 1.99 25.63 24.03
C GLY A 315 2.00 24.13 24.32
N THR A 316 1.71 23.76 25.57
CA THR A 316 1.71 22.35 26.01
C THR A 316 0.43 21.94 26.74
N ARG A 317 -0.45 22.88 27.05
CA ARG A 317 -1.63 22.68 27.88
C ARG A 317 -2.93 23.00 27.14
N ARG A 318 -4.02 22.38 27.56
CA ARG A 318 -5.38 22.60 27.00
C ARG A 318 -5.86 24.06 27.06
N ILE A 319 -5.27 24.89 27.92
CA ILE A 319 -5.59 26.30 28.01
C ILE A 319 -5.43 27.05 26.68
N VAL A 320 -4.50 26.60 25.82
CA VAL A 320 -4.26 27.23 24.51
C VAL A 320 -5.51 27.15 23.63
N GLY A 321 -6.11 25.99 23.50
CA GLY A 321 -7.33 25.80 22.70
C GLY A 321 -8.54 26.50 23.32
N TRP A 322 -8.66 26.53 24.66
CA TRP A 322 -9.69 27.28 25.36
C TRP A 322 -9.55 28.80 25.14
N LEU A 323 -8.32 29.34 25.15
CA LEU A 323 -8.07 30.75 24.83
C LEU A 323 -8.43 31.06 23.37
N VAL A 324 -8.11 30.19 22.44
CA VAL A 324 -8.51 30.32 21.03
C VAL A 324 -10.03 30.37 20.89
N SER A 325 -10.72 29.37 21.47
CA SER A 325 -12.18 29.33 21.45
C SER A 325 -12.79 30.60 22.11
N GLY A 326 -12.23 31.02 23.26
CA GLY A 326 -12.69 32.24 23.95
C GLY A 326 -12.51 33.52 23.15
N ILE A 327 -11.40 33.66 22.41
CA ILE A 327 -11.17 34.83 21.53
C ILE A 327 -12.16 34.81 20.36
N CYS A 328 -12.38 33.66 19.73
CA CYS A 328 -13.36 33.51 18.66
C CYS A 328 -14.78 33.84 19.16
N LEU A 329 -15.14 33.37 20.34
CA LEU A 329 -16.41 33.67 20.97
C LEU A 329 -16.57 35.19 21.28
N ALA A 330 -15.55 35.83 21.84
CA ALA A 330 -15.57 37.26 22.13
C ALA A 330 -15.75 38.08 20.84
N MET A 331 -15.08 37.69 19.75
CA MET A 331 -15.25 38.31 18.44
C MET A 331 -16.67 38.11 17.88
N LEU A 332 -17.23 36.93 18.07
CA LEU A 332 -18.56 36.56 17.62
C LEU A 332 -19.66 37.41 18.34
N LEU A 333 -19.50 37.63 19.64
CA LEU A 333 -20.49 38.29 20.46
C LEU A 333 -20.43 39.82 20.40
N GLY A 334 -19.26 40.42 20.25
CA GLY A 334 -19.14 41.88 20.31
C GLY A 334 -17.96 42.47 19.52
N GLY A 335 -17.07 41.65 18.98
CA GLY A 335 -15.86 42.13 18.31
C GLY A 335 -16.01 42.42 16.81
N ALA A 336 -17.19 42.20 16.25
CA ALA A 336 -17.45 42.35 14.81
C ALA A 336 -17.01 43.67 14.19
N ALA A 337 -17.24 44.76 14.90
CA ALA A 337 -16.82 46.08 14.44
C ALA A 337 -15.29 46.21 14.25
N LEU A 338 -14.50 45.41 14.99
CA LEU A 338 -13.05 45.43 14.82
C LEU A 338 -12.61 44.82 13.48
N LEU A 339 -13.40 43.94 12.90
CA LEU A 339 -13.10 43.34 11.59
C LEU A 339 -13.17 44.36 10.45
N SER A 340 -14.02 45.38 10.58
CA SER A 340 -14.12 46.45 9.59
C SER A 340 -12.84 47.32 9.48
N PHE A 341 -11.96 47.26 10.47
CA PHE A 341 -10.64 47.93 10.42
C PHE A 341 -9.55 47.07 9.77
N ILE A 342 -9.84 45.82 9.43
CA ILE A 342 -8.85 44.98 8.77
C ILE A 342 -8.86 45.26 7.26
N PRO A 343 -7.71 45.67 6.67
CA PRO A 343 -7.63 45.90 5.23
C PRO A 343 -7.97 44.66 4.43
N LYS A 344 -8.76 44.82 3.37
CA LYS A 344 -9.24 43.71 2.53
C LYS A 344 -8.12 42.90 1.94
N PHE A 345 -6.95 43.52 1.62
CA PHE A 345 -5.80 42.80 1.07
C PHE A 345 -5.19 41.76 2.06
N ILE A 346 -5.30 42.00 3.39
CA ILE A 346 -4.87 41.02 4.40
C ILE A 346 -5.82 39.82 4.38
N LEU A 347 -7.13 40.07 4.34
CA LEU A 347 -8.14 39.01 4.33
C LEU A 347 -8.05 38.15 3.06
N VAL A 348 -7.81 38.73 1.92
CA VAL A 348 -7.66 38.03 0.66
C VAL A 348 -6.27 37.39 0.52
N GLY A 349 -5.27 38.00 1.15
CA GLY A 349 -3.90 37.47 1.16
C GLY A 349 -3.76 36.13 1.87
N ILE A 350 -4.64 35.77 2.84
CA ILE A 350 -4.60 34.49 3.53
C ILE A 350 -5.02 33.33 2.62
N PRO A 351 -6.12 33.34 1.89
CA PRO A 351 -6.42 32.30 0.90
C PRO A 351 -5.35 32.18 -0.20
N LEU A 352 -4.76 33.31 -0.62
CA LEU A 352 -3.62 33.29 -1.54
C LEU A 352 -2.41 32.58 -0.93
N LEU A 353 -2.10 32.85 0.34
CA LEU A 353 -1.03 32.16 1.08
C LEU A 353 -1.27 30.65 1.11
N LEU A 354 -2.46 30.22 1.53
CA LEU A 354 -2.81 28.80 1.60
C LEU A 354 -2.72 28.11 0.22
N GLY A 355 -3.19 28.81 -0.81
CA GLY A 355 -3.07 28.32 -2.18
C GLY A 355 -1.62 28.18 -2.64
N LEU A 356 -0.76 29.15 -2.30
CA LEU A 356 0.67 29.12 -2.57
C LEU A 356 1.37 27.99 -1.80
N GLU A 357 1.01 27.77 -0.54
CA GLU A 357 1.54 26.67 0.28
C GLU A 357 1.21 25.30 -0.32
N PHE A 358 -0.05 25.07 -0.75
CA PHE A 358 -0.43 23.85 -1.45
C PHE A 358 0.30 23.69 -2.78
N PHE A 359 0.48 24.75 -3.56
CA PHE A 359 1.25 24.69 -4.81
C PHE A 359 2.72 24.40 -4.57
N TYR A 360 3.31 25.04 -3.56
CA TYR A 360 4.70 24.81 -3.22
C TYR A 360 4.96 23.38 -2.78
N GLU A 361 4.12 22.83 -1.87
CA GLU A 361 4.32 21.47 -1.36
C GLU A 361 4.04 20.41 -2.42
N TRP A 362 2.95 20.53 -3.19
CA TRP A 362 2.49 19.48 -4.09
C TRP A 362 2.94 19.64 -5.54
N LEU A 363 3.11 20.85 -6.05
CA LEU A 363 3.60 21.09 -7.41
C LEU A 363 5.10 21.33 -7.43
N TYR A 364 5.64 22.28 -6.63
CA TYR A 364 7.06 22.58 -6.68
C TYR A 364 7.91 21.49 -6.02
N ARG A 365 7.71 21.20 -4.75
CA ARG A 365 8.41 20.11 -4.06
C ARG A 365 8.03 18.74 -4.62
N GLY A 366 6.78 18.57 -5.02
CA GLY A 366 6.26 17.35 -5.63
C GLY A 366 7.04 16.92 -6.87
N TRP A 367 7.50 17.88 -7.70
CA TRP A 367 8.35 17.60 -8.87
C TRP A 367 9.62 16.82 -8.52
N PHE A 368 10.22 17.10 -7.39
CA PHE A 368 11.46 16.46 -6.94
C PHE A 368 11.22 15.21 -6.09
N LYS A 369 10.03 15.04 -5.53
CA LYS A 369 9.70 13.99 -4.56
C LYS A 369 9.00 12.79 -5.19
N PHE A 370 8.16 13.01 -6.21
CA PHE A 370 7.32 11.98 -6.81
C PHE A 370 7.91 11.41 -8.10
N SER A 371 7.47 10.19 -8.44
CA SER A 371 7.71 9.65 -9.77
C SER A 371 7.04 10.55 -10.83
N ARG A 372 7.56 10.54 -12.08
CA ARG A 372 6.98 11.33 -13.17
C ARG A 372 5.50 11.01 -13.42
N SER A 373 5.14 9.73 -13.25
CA SER A 373 3.76 9.25 -13.41
C SER A 373 2.84 9.79 -12.31
N ASP A 374 3.29 9.76 -11.06
CA ASP A 374 2.52 10.27 -9.91
C ASP A 374 2.36 11.79 -10.00
N TYR A 375 3.44 12.48 -10.38
CA TYR A 375 3.40 13.92 -10.60
C TYR A 375 2.43 14.33 -11.72
N ALA A 376 2.39 13.57 -12.81
CA ALA A 376 1.44 13.79 -13.90
C ALA A 376 -0.02 13.67 -13.43
N ILE A 377 -0.32 12.76 -12.51
CA ILE A 377 -1.66 12.65 -11.89
C ILE A 377 -1.97 13.90 -11.07
N ILE A 378 -1.03 14.39 -10.27
CA ILE A 378 -1.22 15.62 -9.48
C ILE A 378 -1.57 16.79 -10.39
N VAL A 379 -0.77 17.01 -11.44
CA VAL A 379 -1.00 18.09 -12.41
C VAL A 379 -2.33 17.92 -13.14
N LEU A 380 -2.68 16.70 -13.54
CA LEU A 380 -3.96 16.39 -14.19
C LEU A 380 -5.15 16.76 -13.30
N ILE A 381 -5.10 16.38 -12.01
CA ILE A 381 -6.16 16.71 -11.05
C ILE A 381 -6.29 18.21 -10.90
N VAL A 382 -5.18 18.94 -10.75
CA VAL A 382 -5.18 20.42 -10.61
C VAL A 382 -5.80 21.07 -11.83
N LEU A 383 -5.41 20.65 -13.04
CA LEU A 383 -5.95 21.21 -14.28
C LEU A 383 -7.44 20.95 -14.43
N VAL A 384 -7.88 19.70 -14.18
CA VAL A 384 -9.30 19.34 -14.27
C VAL A 384 -10.12 20.07 -13.21
N THR A 385 -9.59 20.16 -11.98
CA THR A 385 -10.26 20.89 -10.89
C THR A 385 -10.43 22.38 -11.22
N ALA A 386 -9.40 23.01 -11.77
CA ALA A 386 -9.41 24.44 -12.11
C ALA A 386 -10.32 24.77 -13.32
N THR A 387 -10.52 23.83 -14.26
CA THR A 387 -11.24 24.08 -15.51
C THR A 387 -12.65 23.51 -15.53
N LEU A 388 -12.84 22.26 -15.06
CA LEU A 388 -14.11 21.54 -15.14
C LEU A 388 -14.83 21.46 -13.80
N GLY A 389 -14.11 21.73 -12.72
CA GLY A 389 -14.66 21.71 -11.37
C GLY A 389 -14.11 20.58 -10.51
N TYR A 390 -14.46 20.67 -9.25
CA TYR A 390 -13.82 19.89 -8.18
C TYR A 390 -14.17 18.40 -8.24
N LEU A 391 -15.45 18.08 -8.46
CA LEU A 391 -15.91 16.67 -8.54
C LEU A 391 -15.27 15.93 -9.72
N GLN A 392 -15.16 16.61 -10.87
CA GLN A 392 -14.54 16.07 -12.08
C GLN A 392 -13.05 15.81 -11.84
N GLY A 393 -12.35 16.75 -11.18
CA GLY A 393 -10.94 16.58 -10.81
C GLY A 393 -10.69 15.34 -9.96
N ILE A 394 -11.52 15.14 -8.93
CA ILE A 394 -11.47 13.95 -8.06
C ILE A 394 -11.70 12.66 -8.85
N SER A 395 -12.77 12.62 -9.64
CA SER A 395 -13.15 11.43 -10.40
C SER A 395 -12.06 11.01 -11.38
N VAL A 396 -11.53 11.96 -12.13
CA VAL A 396 -10.42 11.71 -13.08
C VAL A 396 -9.15 11.28 -12.35
N GLY A 397 -8.82 11.92 -11.22
CA GLY A 397 -7.66 11.58 -10.41
C GLY A 397 -7.73 10.17 -9.84
N LEU A 398 -8.88 9.79 -9.32
CA LEU A 398 -9.09 8.45 -8.75
C LEU A 398 -8.98 7.37 -9.85
N ILE A 399 -9.62 7.59 -10.99
CA ILE A 399 -9.55 6.66 -12.14
C ILE A 399 -8.09 6.55 -12.63
N ALA A 400 -7.40 7.67 -12.80
CA ALA A 400 -6.01 7.68 -13.25
C ALA A 400 -5.09 6.95 -12.27
N ALA A 401 -5.29 7.14 -10.97
CA ALA A 401 -4.52 6.46 -9.93
C ALA A 401 -4.77 4.95 -9.90
N ILE A 402 -6.03 4.52 -10.06
CA ILE A 402 -6.38 3.08 -10.16
C ILE A 402 -5.71 2.46 -11.40
N VAL A 403 -5.81 3.12 -12.55
CA VAL A 403 -5.17 2.66 -13.79
C VAL A 403 -3.64 2.56 -13.62
N LEU A 404 -3.02 3.58 -13.06
CA LEU A 404 -1.57 3.58 -12.81
C LEU A 404 -1.17 2.48 -11.82
N PHE A 405 -1.96 2.27 -10.75
CA PHE A 405 -1.74 1.19 -9.80
C PHE A 405 -1.77 -0.17 -10.51
N VAL A 406 -2.78 -0.43 -11.34
CA VAL A 406 -2.90 -1.68 -12.09
C VAL A 406 -1.71 -1.87 -13.04
N ILE A 407 -1.30 -0.82 -13.77
CA ILE A 407 -0.14 -0.87 -14.67
C ILE A 407 1.14 -1.16 -13.90
N ASN A 408 1.40 -0.47 -12.79
CA ASN A 408 2.61 -0.65 -11.99
C ASN A 408 2.65 -2.03 -11.33
N TYR A 409 1.52 -2.49 -10.82
CA TYR A 409 1.41 -3.82 -10.20
C TYR A 409 1.58 -4.94 -11.22
N SER A 410 1.10 -4.74 -12.46
CA SER A 410 1.30 -5.69 -13.58
C SER A 410 2.77 -5.82 -14.01
N ARG A 411 3.61 -4.83 -13.68
CA ARG A 411 5.05 -4.86 -13.99
C ARG A 411 5.88 -5.65 -12.99
N LEU A 412 5.32 -6.02 -11.84
CA LEU A 412 6.03 -6.82 -10.85
C LEU A 412 6.38 -8.19 -11.44
N THR A 413 7.58 -8.65 -11.15
CA THR A 413 8.04 -9.98 -11.53
C THR A 413 7.53 -10.99 -10.52
N ILE A 414 6.69 -11.93 -10.98
CA ILE A 414 6.22 -13.07 -10.16
C ILE A 414 7.20 -14.23 -10.19
N THR A 415 8.18 -14.20 -11.07
CA THR A 415 9.24 -15.20 -11.13
C THR A 415 10.35 -14.76 -10.17
N LYS A 416 10.54 -15.51 -9.09
CA LYS A 416 11.60 -15.29 -8.10
C LYS A 416 12.94 -15.77 -8.64
N ARG A 417 12.93 -16.97 -9.21
CA ARG A 417 14.13 -17.64 -9.74
C ARG A 417 13.77 -18.40 -10.98
N VAL A 418 14.71 -18.39 -11.92
CA VAL A 418 14.68 -19.22 -13.12
C VAL A 418 15.87 -20.15 -13.02
N SER A 419 15.65 -21.45 -13.19
CA SER A 419 16.71 -22.45 -13.22
C SER A 419 16.44 -23.50 -14.29
N SER A 420 17.41 -24.35 -14.52
CA SER A 420 17.36 -25.42 -15.50
C SER A 420 17.64 -26.73 -14.79
N GLY A 421 17.09 -27.83 -15.31
CA GLY A 421 17.39 -29.19 -14.84
C GLY A 421 18.84 -29.58 -15.00
N ALA A 422 19.67 -28.84 -15.74
CA ALA A 422 21.11 -29.07 -15.79
C ALA A 422 21.85 -28.69 -14.49
N TYR A 423 21.26 -27.77 -13.69
CA TYR A 423 21.86 -27.25 -12.46
C TYR A 423 21.06 -27.60 -11.20
N HIS A 424 19.80 -27.93 -11.37
CA HIS A 424 18.91 -28.27 -10.27
C HIS A 424 18.33 -29.65 -10.45
N HIS A 425 18.78 -30.60 -9.63
CA HIS A 425 18.40 -31.99 -9.69
C HIS A 425 17.49 -32.40 -8.54
N SER A 426 16.80 -33.53 -8.72
CA SER A 426 16.02 -34.15 -7.66
C SER A 426 16.94 -34.73 -6.56
N ASN A 427 16.36 -34.97 -5.39
CA ASN A 427 17.09 -35.62 -4.28
C ASN A 427 17.29 -37.15 -4.49
N VAL A 428 17.09 -37.66 -5.68
CA VAL A 428 17.35 -39.05 -6.02
C VAL A 428 18.84 -39.24 -6.27
N LEU A 429 19.45 -40.22 -5.61
CA LEU A 429 20.86 -40.58 -5.85
C LEU A 429 20.97 -41.27 -7.20
N ARG A 430 21.66 -40.64 -8.13
CA ARG A 430 21.90 -41.11 -9.50
C ARG A 430 23.34 -41.62 -9.65
N THR A 431 23.56 -42.49 -10.62
CA THR A 431 24.91 -42.89 -11.03
C THR A 431 25.61 -41.74 -11.76
N GLU A 432 26.96 -41.78 -11.85
CA GLU A 432 27.73 -40.79 -12.61
C GLU A 432 27.26 -40.70 -14.07
N GLU A 433 27.02 -41.85 -14.72
CA GLU A 433 26.52 -41.89 -16.09
C GLU A 433 25.14 -41.23 -16.25
N GLU A 434 24.21 -41.47 -15.30
CA GLU A 434 22.90 -40.80 -15.27
C GLU A 434 23.06 -39.30 -15.06
N MET A 435 23.97 -38.88 -14.17
CA MET A 435 24.21 -37.44 -13.88
C MET A 435 24.82 -36.73 -15.09
N ASP A 436 25.75 -37.37 -15.82
CA ASP A 436 26.32 -36.78 -17.03
C ASP A 436 25.24 -36.51 -18.09
N ILE A 437 24.30 -37.43 -18.25
CA ILE A 437 23.17 -37.27 -19.17
C ILE A 437 22.23 -36.17 -18.69
N LEU A 438 21.87 -36.18 -17.41
CA LEU A 438 21.01 -35.15 -16.84
C LEU A 438 21.62 -33.75 -16.91
N GLN A 439 22.96 -33.67 -16.76
CA GLN A 439 23.66 -32.39 -16.95
C GLN A 439 23.69 -31.98 -18.44
N ALA A 440 23.91 -32.92 -19.34
CA ALA A 440 23.94 -32.67 -20.78
C ALA A 440 22.55 -32.33 -21.35
N GLU A 441 21.49 -32.99 -20.90
CA GLU A 441 20.12 -32.83 -21.42
C GLU A 441 19.20 -31.96 -20.53
N GLY A 442 19.66 -31.59 -19.33
CA GLY A 442 18.85 -30.93 -18.33
C GLY A 442 18.28 -29.56 -18.75
N ASP A 443 18.84 -28.89 -19.74
CA ASP A 443 18.30 -27.65 -20.31
C ASP A 443 16.94 -27.81 -21.00
N GLN A 444 16.50 -29.06 -21.23
CA GLN A 444 15.12 -29.36 -21.65
C GLN A 444 14.09 -29.11 -20.55
N THR A 445 14.53 -29.03 -19.27
CA THR A 445 13.68 -28.74 -18.12
C THR A 445 13.85 -27.26 -17.71
N TYR A 446 12.79 -26.50 -17.87
CA TYR A 446 12.72 -25.07 -17.49
C TYR A 446 11.97 -24.90 -16.18
N ILE A 447 12.63 -24.43 -15.13
CA ILE A 447 12.11 -24.35 -13.77
C ILE A 447 11.86 -22.88 -13.41
N LEU A 448 10.64 -22.59 -12.97
CA LEU A 448 10.19 -21.27 -12.57
C LEU A 448 9.67 -21.32 -11.12
N GLU A 449 10.41 -20.74 -10.18
CA GLU A 449 9.93 -20.51 -8.83
C GLU A 449 9.08 -19.24 -8.82
N LEU A 450 7.79 -19.38 -8.55
CA LEU A 450 6.82 -18.28 -8.57
C LEU A 450 6.65 -17.69 -7.17
N GLN A 451 6.32 -16.37 -7.09
CA GLN A 451 6.09 -15.67 -5.82
C GLN A 451 4.99 -14.63 -5.92
N GLY A 452 4.39 -14.31 -4.77
CA GLY A 452 3.42 -13.23 -4.63
C GLY A 452 2.04 -13.55 -5.21
N LEU A 453 1.26 -12.52 -5.52
CA LEU A 453 -0.08 -12.66 -6.08
C LEU A 453 0.00 -12.77 -7.61
N ILE A 454 -0.60 -13.82 -8.15
CA ILE A 454 -0.70 -14.03 -9.61
C ILE A 454 -2.08 -13.58 -10.08
N PHE A 455 -2.12 -12.53 -10.90
CA PHE A 455 -3.35 -11.99 -11.50
C PHE A 455 -3.16 -11.80 -13.02
N PHE A 456 -4.19 -11.40 -13.73
CA PHE A 456 -4.20 -11.36 -15.20
C PHE A 456 -2.95 -10.71 -15.82
N GLY A 457 -2.46 -9.59 -15.27
CA GLY A 457 -1.31 -8.86 -15.78
C GLY A 457 0.01 -9.61 -15.63
N THR A 458 0.25 -10.15 -14.41
CA THR A 458 1.47 -10.91 -14.10
C THR A 458 1.44 -12.31 -14.72
N ALA A 459 0.27 -12.96 -14.78
CA ALA A 459 0.10 -14.25 -15.43
C ALA A 459 0.36 -14.20 -16.95
N ASN A 460 -0.09 -13.12 -17.61
CA ASN A 460 0.20 -12.92 -19.05
C ASN A 460 1.69 -12.70 -19.31
N LYS A 461 2.39 -12.02 -18.41
CA LYS A 461 3.84 -11.85 -18.49
C LYS A 461 4.57 -13.19 -18.34
N LEU A 462 4.13 -14.03 -17.39
CA LEU A 462 4.64 -15.39 -17.22
C LEU A 462 4.41 -16.23 -18.49
N LEU A 463 3.20 -16.18 -19.05
CA LEU A 463 2.88 -16.88 -20.30
C LEU A 463 3.83 -16.47 -21.43
N ASN A 464 4.07 -15.16 -21.61
CA ASN A 464 5.01 -14.68 -22.63
C ASN A 464 6.44 -15.13 -22.36
N GLN A 465 6.90 -15.07 -21.10
CA GLN A 465 8.23 -15.55 -20.70
C GLN A 465 8.44 -17.04 -21.04
N ILE A 466 7.44 -17.87 -20.77
CA ILE A 466 7.50 -19.31 -21.08
C ILE A 466 7.45 -19.52 -22.60
N ARG A 467 6.57 -18.81 -23.31
CA ARG A 467 6.48 -18.89 -24.77
C ARG A 467 7.80 -18.49 -25.43
N ASP A 468 8.39 -17.36 -25.02
CA ASP A 468 9.66 -16.88 -25.56
C ASP A 468 10.77 -17.93 -25.34
N ARG A 469 10.80 -18.62 -24.20
CA ARG A 469 11.77 -19.68 -23.92
C ARG A 469 11.53 -20.93 -24.76
N ILE A 470 10.28 -21.30 -25.05
CA ILE A 470 9.91 -22.45 -25.90
C ILE A 470 10.27 -22.14 -27.36
N ASP A 471 10.05 -20.92 -27.85
CA ASP A 471 10.21 -20.55 -29.25
C ASP A 471 11.66 -20.16 -29.63
N HIS A 472 12.55 -19.93 -28.65
CA HIS A 472 13.93 -19.50 -28.92
C HIS A 472 14.85 -20.65 -29.39
N PRO A 473 15.43 -20.57 -30.60
CA PRO A 473 16.25 -21.63 -31.19
C PRO A 473 17.68 -21.71 -30.63
N THR A 474 18.12 -20.78 -29.79
CA THR A 474 19.50 -20.72 -29.27
C THR A 474 19.78 -21.64 -28.10
N SER A 475 18.75 -22.26 -27.50
CA SER A 475 18.85 -23.22 -26.40
C SER A 475 18.22 -24.56 -26.82
N LYS A 476 18.53 -25.63 -26.10
CA LYS A 476 17.85 -26.91 -26.29
C LYS A 476 16.34 -26.74 -26.24
N ALA A 477 15.61 -27.51 -27.06
CA ALA A 477 14.16 -27.48 -27.06
C ALA A 477 13.63 -27.83 -25.66
N VAL A 478 12.77 -26.97 -25.11
CA VAL A 478 12.14 -27.22 -23.82
C VAL A 478 11.10 -28.31 -23.97
N GLN A 479 11.21 -29.35 -23.17
CA GLN A 479 10.22 -30.42 -23.09
C GLN A 479 9.40 -30.37 -21.80
N PHE A 480 9.97 -29.81 -20.74
CA PHE A 480 9.37 -29.76 -19.41
C PHE A 480 9.42 -28.33 -18.88
N VAL A 481 8.29 -27.82 -18.40
CA VAL A 481 8.19 -26.54 -17.69
C VAL A 481 7.63 -26.81 -16.30
N ILE A 482 8.42 -26.54 -15.27
CA ILE A 482 8.00 -26.67 -13.87
C ILE A 482 7.67 -25.32 -13.31
N LEU A 483 6.47 -25.21 -12.76
CA LEU A 483 5.93 -24.02 -12.10
C LEU A 483 5.79 -24.32 -10.60
N ASP A 484 6.69 -23.76 -9.79
CA ASP A 484 6.66 -23.96 -8.34
C ASP A 484 5.86 -22.84 -7.65
N PHE A 485 4.75 -23.22 -7.02
CA PHE A 485 3.80 -22.31 -6.35
C PHE A 485 4.08 -22.12 -4.86
N ARG A 486 5.18 -22.63 -4.33
CA ARG A 486 5.48 -22.60 -2.89
C ARG A 486 5.40 -21.21 -2.25
N LEU A 487 5.79 -20.16 -2.97
CA LEU A 487 5.80 -18.78 -2.50
C LEU A 487 4.68 -17.92 -3.10
N VAL A 488 3.72 -18.55 -3.77
CA VAL A 488 2.54 -17.89 -4.32
C VAL A 488 1.55 -17.64 -3.18
N SER A 489 1.23 -16.37 -2.94
CA SER A 489 0.31 -15.94 -1.89
C SER A 489 -1.17 -16.03 -2.29
N GLY A 490 -1.45 -16.05 -3.59
CA GLY A 490 -2.81 -16.16 -4.14
C GLY A 490 -2.83 -16.20 -5.66
N LEU A 491 -3.94 -16.72 -6.20
CA LEU A 491 -4.23 -16.79 -7.62
C LEU A 491 -5.58 -16.12 -7.88
N ASP A 492 -5.63 -15.19 -8.83
CA ASP A 492 -6.87 -14.56 -9.28
C ASP A 492 -7.56 -15.42 -10.35
N ALA A 493 -8.88 -15.42 -10.35
CA ALA A 493 -9.70 -16.13 -11.35
C ALA A 493 -9.37 -15.71 -12.79
N SER A 494 -9.01 -14.44 -13.02
CA SER A 494 -8.61 -13.96 -14.35
C SER A 494 -7.24 -14.46 -14.80
N ALA A 495 -6.34 -14.80 -13.87
CA ALA A 495 -5.06 -15.42 -14.19
C ALA A 495 -5.21 -16.85 -14.72
N VAL A 496 -6.26 -17.56 -14.32
CA VAL A 496 -6.57 -18.93 -14.78
C VAL A 496 -6.68 -18.99 -16.30
N LEU A 497 -7.24 -17.96 -16.95
CA LEU A 497 -7.28 -17.85 -18.41
C LEU A 497 -5.90 -17.86 -19.06
N SER A 498 -4.90 -17.26 -18.40
CA SER A 498 -3.53 -17.27 -18.89
C SER A 498 -2.90 -18.65 -18.75
N PHE A 499 -3.20 -19.40 -17.69
CA PHE A 499 -2.77 -20.78 -17.53
C PHE A 499 -3.47 -21.73 -18.51
N ALA A 500 -4.76 -21.50 -18.81
CA ALA A 500 -5.46 -22.25 -19.86
C ALA A 500 -4.82 -22.03 -21.24
N LYS A 501 -4.44 -20.79 -21.58
CA LYS A 501 -3.66 -20.50 -22.79
C LYS A 501 -2.29 -21.14 -22.77
N LEU A 502 -1.62 -21.15 -21.61
CA LEU A 502 -0.32 -21.81 -21.46
C LEU A 502 -0.45 -23.32 -21.72
N LYS A 503 -1.48 -23.99 -21.17
CA LYS A 503 -1.80 -25.39 -21.43
C LYS A 503 -1.96 -25.65 -22.94
N GLN A 504 -2.72 -24.77 -23.62
CA GLN A 504 -2.95 -24.91 -25.06
C GLN A 504 -1.64 -24.78 -25.87
N VAL A 505 -0.78 -23.80 -25.52
CA VAL A 505 0.53 -23.61 -26.16
C VAL A 505 1.44 -24.82 -25.91
N ALA A 506 1.48 -25.30 -24.68
CA ALA A 506 2.28 -26.48 -24.28
C ALA A 506 1.84 -27.74 -25.03
N GLY A 507 0.54 -28.00 -25.13
CA GLY A 507 -0.02 -29.12 -25.89
C GLY A 507 0.35 -29.08 -27.38
N GLN A 508 0.29 -27.87 -28.01
CA GLN A 508 0.68 -27.69 -29.42
C GLN A 508 2.17 -27.95 -29.67
N LYS A 509 3.00 -27.65 -28.69
CA LYS A 509 4.47 -27.82 -28.78
C LYS A 509 4.96 -29.11 -28.16
N HIS A 510 4.08 -29.98 -27.68
CA HIS A 510 4.40 -31.20 -26.94
C HIS A 510 5.29 -30.96 -25.70
N VAL A 511 5.04 -29.88 -24.98
CA VAL A 511 5.74 -29.51 -23.75
C VAL A 511 4.89 -29.93 -22.54
N HIS A 512 5.50 -30.61 -21.59
CA HIS A 512 4.83 -30.98 -20.33
C HIS A 512 4.88 -29.81 -19.33
N LEU A 513 3.72 -29.47 -18.76
CA LEU A 513 3.58 -28.49 -17.68
C LEU A 513 3.45 -29.21 -16.35
N LEU A 514 4.34 -28.90 -15.42
CA LEU A 514 4.33 -29.47 -14.09
C LEU A 514 4.01 -28.37 -13.07
N PHE A 515 2.99 -28.59 -12.28
CA PHE A 515 2.58 -27.70 -11.19
C PHE A 515 3.01 -28.33 -9.87
N THR A 516 3.81 -27.59 -9.06
CA THR A 516 4.30 -28.08 -7.78
C THR A 516 3.90 -27.17 -6.64
N ASN A 517 3.73 -27.71 -5.42
CA ASN A 517 3.39 -26.96 -4.22
C ASN A 517 2.09 -26.11 -4.35
N LEU A 518 1.09 -26.61 -5.08
CA LEU A 518 -0.18 -25.91 -5.21
C LEU A 518 -0.92 -25.84 -3.86
N SER A 519 -1.33 -24.64 -3.45
CA SER A 519 -2.27 -24.49 -2.33
C SER A 519 -3.64 -25.08 -2.70
N PRO A 520 -4.46 -25.54 -1.71
CA PRO A 520 -5.80 -26.07 -1.99
C PRO A 520 -6.66 -25.10 -2.80
N GLN A 521 -6.55 -23.80 -2.54
CA GLN A 521 -7.28 -22.75 -3.26
C GLN A 521 -6.81 -22.62 -4.71
N ALA A 522 -5.49 -22.58 -4.95
CA ALA A 522 -4.94 -22.51 -6.31
C ALA A 522 -5.31 -23.75 -7.12
N MET A 523 -5.25 -24.94 -6.49
CA MET A 523 -5.66 -26.21 -7.09
C MET A 523 -7.14 -26.16 -7.53
N GLN A 524 -8.02 -25.67 -6.66
CA GLN A 524 -9.45 -25.55 -6.97
C GLN A 524 -9.69 -24.61 -8.13
N LEU A 525 -9.07 -23.44 -8.16
CA LEU A 525 -9.22 -22.46 -9.23
C LEU A 525 -8.71 -22.98 -10.57
N LEU A 526 -7.56 -23.63 -10.60
CA LEU A 526 -6.99 -24.22 -11.82
C LEU A 526 -7.85 -25.38 -12.35
N LYS A 527 -8.46 -26.18 -11.47
CA LYS A 527 -9.43 -27.22 -11.86
C LYS A 527 -10.72 -26.62 -12.43
N GLN A 528 -11.27 -25.58 -11.78
CA GLN A 528 -12.47 -24.88 -12.29
C GLN A 528 -12.24 -24.23 -13.65
N GLY A 529 -11.02 -23.79 -13.93
CA GLY A 529 -10.65 -23.22 -15.22
C GLY A 529 -10.15 -24.23 -16.26
N GLU A 530 -10.37 -25.53 -16.04
CA GLU A 530 -10.02 -26.62 -16.96
C GLU A 530 -8.49 -26.68 -17.29
N CYS A 531 -7.66 -26.06 -16.42
CA CYS A 531 -6.22 -26.10 -16.56
C CYS A 531 -5.63 -27.43 -16.08
N LEU A 532 -6.32 -28.09 -15.12
CA LEU A 532 -5.92 -29.36 -14.53
C LEU A 532 -7.05 -30.39 -14.65
N GLU A 533 -6.87 -31.36 -15.51
CA GLU A 533 -7.75 -32.53 -15.69
C GLU A 533 -7.04 -33.79 -15.19
N ALA A 534 -7.80 -34.78 -14.77
CA ALA A 534 -7.25 -36.00 -14.15
C ALA A 534 -6.34 -36.83 -15.08
N ASP A 535 -6.64 -36.82 -16.40
CA ASP A 535 -5.98 -37.65 -17.41
C ASP A 535 -5.30 -36.80 -18.51
N ASP A 536 -4.87 -35.56 -18.17
CA ASP A 536 -4.22 -34.69 -19.14
C ASP A 536 -2.79 -35.23 -19.45
N PRO A 537 -2.46 -35.48 -20.71
CA PRO A 537 -1.15 -36.05 -21.08
C PRO A 537 0.00 -35.03 -20.89
N PHE A 538 -0.28 -33.72 -20.86
CA PHE A 538 0.73 -32.69 -20.81
C PHE A 538 0.73 -31.88 -19.51
N CYS A 539 -0.27 -32.03 -18.65
CA CYS A 539 -0.36 -31.28 -17.39
C CYS A 539 -0.28 -32.22 -16.19
N HIS A 540 0.73 -32.05 -15.36
CA HIS A 540 0.98 -32.89 -14.20
C HIS A 540 1.04 -32.07 -12.91
N VAL A 541 0.59 -32.66 -11.80
CA VAL A 541 0.61 -32.02 -10.48
C VAL A 541 1.44 -32.89 -9.53
N PHE A 542 2.39 -32.26 -8.85
CA PHE A 542 3.23 -32.90 -7.85
C PHE A 542 3.14 -32.19 -6.51
N ALA A 543 3.35 -32.92 -5.43
CA ALA A 543 3.29 -32.39 -4.08
C ALA A 543 4.37 -31.32 -3.83
N ASP A 544 5.56 -31.51 -4.39
CA ASP A 544 6.71 -30.62 -4.24
C ASP A 544 7.57 -30.58 -5.52
N LEU A 545 8.49 -29.62 -5.56
CA LEU A 545 9.41 -29.42 -6.69
C LEU A 545 10.31 -30.64 -6.91
N ASP A 546 10.73 -31.28 -5.83
CA ASP A 546 11.65 -32.42 -5.87
C ASP A 546 11.04 -33.64 -6.62
N ARG A 547 9.76 -33.94 -6.36
CA ARG A 547 9.02 -34.97 -7.07
C ARG A 547 8.75 -34.63 -8.54
N GLY A 548 8.50 -33.32 -8.81
CA GLY A 548 8.37 -32.84 -10.19
C GLY A 548 9.66 -33.00 -10.98
N LEU A 549 10.81 -32.67 -10.38
CA LEU A 549 12.12 -32.86 -10.96
C LEU A 549 12.45 -34.34 -11.18
N GLU A 550 12.19 -35.20 -10.20
CA GLU A 550 12.39 -36.65 -10.32
C GLU A 550 11.65 -37.22 -11.53
N TRP A 551 10.40 -36.77 -11.73
CA TRP A 551 9.62 -37.21 -12.88
C TRP A 551 10.24 -36.77 -14.21
N CYS A 552 10.68 -35.52 -14.34
CA CYS A 552 11.34 -35.00 -15.53
C CYS A 552 12.66 -35.77 -15.81
N GLU A 553 13.48 -35.98 -14.78
CA GLU A 553 14.72 -36.71 -14.89
C GLU A 553 14.47 -38.16 -15.37
N GLN A 554 13.44 -38.83 -14.85
CA GLN A 554 13.07 -40.19 -15.31
C GLN A 554 12.67 -40.20 -16.78
N GLN A 555 11.92 -39.19 -17.26
CA GLN A 555 11.56 -39.10 -18.69
C GLN A 555 12.79 -38.88 -19.56
N ILE A 556 13.75 -38.04 -19.15
CA ILE A 556 14.99 -37.76 -19.87
C ILE A 556 15.85 -39.05 -19.94
N LEU A 557 16.00 -39.75 -18.82
CA LEU A 557 16.78 -41.01 -18.76
C LEU A 557 16.13 -42.12 -19.57
N GLN A 558 14.79 -42.21 -19.57
CA GLN A 558 14.06 -43.18 -20.42
C GLN A 558 14.25 -42.89 -21.90
N ALA A 559 14.25 -41.64 -22.32
CA ALA A 559 14.48 -41.27 -23.71
C ALA A 559 15.90 -41.58 -24.19
N SER A 560 16.88 -41.59 -23.28
CA SER A 560 18.28 -41.93 -23.60
C SER A 560 18.61 -43.44 -23.58
N ASN A 561 17.59 -44.29 -23.47
CA ASN A 561 17.73 -45.78 -23.44
C ASN A 561 18.60 -46.35 -22.31
N LEU A 562 18.93 -45.56 -21.29
CA LEU A 562 19.73 -46.02 -20.14
C LEU A 562 18.93 -46.80 -19.09
N THR A 563 17.60 -46.77 -19.16
CA THR A 563 16.70 -47.50 -18.24
C THR A 563 16.78 -49.03 -18.38
N GLN A 564 17.50 -49.57 -19.35
CA GLN A 564 17.71 -51.00 -19.53
C GLN A 564 19.12 -51.49 -19.13
N SER A 565 19.94 -50.63 -18.49
CA SER A 565 21.09 -51.15 -17.76
C SER A 565 20.54 -52.10 -16.70
N GLU A 566 20.76 -53.39 -16.89
CA GLU A 566 20.38 -54.50 -16.02
C GLU A 566 20.55 -54.04 -14.57
N ALA A 567 19.47 -54.11 -13.79
CA ALA A 567 19.52 -53.79 -12.36
C ALA A 567 20.55 -54.74 -11.73
N ARG A 568 21.80 -54.23 -11.60
CA ARG A 568 22.87 -55.00 -10.94
C ARG A 568 22.34 -55.41 -9.58
N SER A 569 22.41 -56.69 -9.29
CA SER A 569 21.98 -57.19 -7.97
C SER A 569 22.84 -56.54 -6.89
N LEU A 570 22.33 -56.38 -5.65
CA LEU A 570 23.14 -55.92 -4.53
C LEU A 570 24.48 -56.61 -4.45
N LEU A 571 24.50 -57.95 -4.75
CA LEU A 571 25.69 -58.76 -4.78
C LEU A 571 26.72 -58.27 -5.78
N GLU A 572 26.31 -57.85 -6.97
CA GLU A 572 27.21 -57.33 -8.01
C GLU A 572 27.75 -55.95 -7.62
N HIS A 573 26.94 -55.09 -7.01
CA HIS A 573 27.38 -53.80 -6.47
C HIS A 573 28.43 -53.98 -5.37
N LEU A 574 28.16 -54.89 -4.42
CA LEU A 574 29.10 -55.14 -3.32
C LEU A 574 30.40 -55.77 -3.87
N LYS A 575 30.33 -56.67 -4.87
CA LYS A 575 31.52 -57.27 -5.53
C LYS A 575 32.37 -56.25 -6.30
N ALA A 576 31.76 -55.18 -6.80
CA ALA A 576 32.49 -54.10 -7.47
C ALA A 576 33.28 -53.23 -6.48
N VAL A 577 32.79 -53.10 -5.23
CA VAL A 577 33.40 -52.25 -4.20
C VAL A 577 34.36 -53.00 -3.28
N PHE A 578 34.07 -54.25 -2.97
CA PHE A 578 34.93 -55.08 -2.14
C PHE A 578 36.00 -55.76 -3.00
N LEU A 579 37.26 -55.69 -2.56
CA LEU A 579 38.42 -56.24 -3.28
C LEU A 579 38.42 -57.78 -3.38
N ASP A 580 37.78 -58.45 -2.42
CA ASP A 580 37.69 -59.89 -2.38
C ASP A 580 36.23 -60.37 -2.46
N PRO A 581 35.83 -61.09 -3.54
CA PRO A 581 34.48 -61.64 -3.69
C PRO A 581 34.07 -62.63 -2.57
N LYS A 582 34.99 -63.30 -1.94
CA LYS A 582 34.70 -64.24 -0.83
C LYS A 582 34.18 -63.50 0.41
N GLN A 583 34.65 -62.28 0.66
CA GLN A 583 34.20 -61.47 1.76
C GLN A 583 32.77 -60.98 1.54
N VAL A 584 32.36 -60.69 0.31
CA VAL A 584 30.98 -60.36 -0.01
C VAL A 584 30.04 -61.50 0.28
N ASP A 585 30.45 -62.77 -0.09
CA ASP A 585 29.65 -63.94 0.23
C ASP A 585 29.56 -64.23 1.73
N GLN A 586 30.58 -63.86 2.52
CA GLN A 586 30.55 -63.91 3.97
C GLN A 586 29.63 -62.84 4.55
N LEU A 587 29.72 -61.57 4.06
CA LEU A 587 28.84 -60.51 4.47
C LEU A 587 27.36 -60.85 4.20
N MET A 588 27.05 -61.37 3.00
CA MET A 588 25.69 -61.75 2.63
C MET A 588 25.08 -62.82 3.56
N LYS A 589 25.87 -63.68 4.17
CA LYS A 589 25.39 -64.65 5.14
C LYS A 589 25.02 -64.06 6.50
N CYS A 590 25.56 -62.90 6.81
CA CYS A 590 25.27 -62.14 8.03
C CYS A 590 24.11 -61.19 7.89
N LEU A 591 23.56 -61.02 6.67
CA LEU A 591 22.47 -60.10 6.40
C LEU A 591 21.09 -60.78 6.51
N GLU A 592 20.16 -60.11 7.16
CA GLU A 592 18.75 -60.50 7.21
C GLU A 592 17.98 -59.90 6.02
N PHE A 593 17.23 -60.71 5.31
CA PHE A 593 16.39 -60.27 4.21
C PHE A 593 15.05 -59.73 4.73
N ARG A 594 14.67 -58.52 4.29
CA ARG A 594 13.39 -57.90 4.62
C ARG A 594 12.71 -57.35 3.37
N GLN A 595 11.38 -57.50 3.29
CA GLN A 595 10.55 -56.93 2.21
C GLN A 595 9.71 -55.79 2.78
N LEU A 596 9.59 -54.73 2.03
CA LEU A 596 8.80 -53.54 2.38
C LEU A 596 7.74 -53.30 1.30
N ALA A 597 6.50 -53.11 1.73
CA ALA A 597 5.44 -52.62 0.84
C ALA A 597 5.63 -51.11 0.58
N SER A 598 5.05 -50.62 -0.52
CA SER A 598 5.03 -49.15 -0.78
C SER A 598 4.33 -48.41 0.36
N GLY A 599 4.97 -47.33 0.86
CA GLY A 599 4.53 -46.55 2.03
C GLY A 599 4.93 -47.12 3.38
N GLU A 600 5.59 -48.31 3.44
CA GLU A 600 6.01 -48.92 4.69
C GLU A 600 7.31 -48.26 5.19
N HIS A 601 7.35 -47.99 6.52
CA HIS A 601 8.53 -47.42 7.17
C HIS A 601 9.55 -48.53 7.51
N LEU A 602 10.77 -48.31 7.11
CA LEU A 602 11.88 -49.13 7.54
C LEU A 602 12.23 -48.86 9.01
N PHE A 603 12.29 -47.59 9.37
CA PHE A 603 12.40 -47.06 10.73
C PHE A 603 11.91 -45.59 10.76
N ARG A 604 11.63 -45.08 11.95
CA ARG A 604 11.17 -43.73 12.16
C ARG A 604 12.24 -42.84 12.80
N GLN A 605 12.10 -41.50 12.58
CA GLN A 605 12.93 -40.52 13.26
C GLN A 605 12.76 -40.64 14.78
N GLY A 606 13.88 -40.71 15.51
CA GLY A 606 13.89 -40.88 16.96
C GLY A 606 13.98 -42.34 17.42
N ASP A 607 13.80 -43.32 16.53
CA ASP A 607 14.00 -44.74 16.86
C ASP A 607 15.44 -45.01 17.32
N PRO A 608 15.69 -45.99 18.18
CA PRO A 608 17.03 -46.42 18.54
C PRO A 608 17.75 -46.99 17.32
N PHE A 609 19.07 -46.82 17.29
CA PHE A 609 19.90 -47.43 16.24
C PHE A 609 19.94 -48.94 16.44
N ASP A 610 19.54 -49.72 15.41
CA ASP A 610 19.45 -51.15 15.43
C ASP A 610 20.43 -51.84 14.46
N GLY A 611 20.97 -51.11 13.46
CA GLY A 611 21.89 -51.64 12.49
C GLY A 611 21.91 -50.90 11.14
N LEU A 612 22.52 -51.51 10.16
CA LEU A 612 22.69 -51.02 8.78
C LEU A 612 21.72 -51.71 7.84
N TYR A 613 21.27 -50.97 6.84
CA TYR A 613 20.40 -51.51 5.78
C TYR A 613 21.03 -51.27 4.42
N PHE A 614 21.00 -52.30 3.57
CA PHE A 614 21.43 -52.26 2.15
C PHE A 614 20.21 -52.42 1.26
N VAL A 615 20.01 -51.52 0.31
CA VAL A 615 18.88 -51.59 -0.62
C VAL A 615 19.17 -52.65 -1.69
N GLY A 616 18.38 -53.72 -1.71
CA GLY A 616 18.51 -54.84 -2.64
C GLY A 616 17.70 -54.66 -3.91
N SER A 617 16.51 -54.10 -3.82
CA SER A 617 15.66 -53.73 -4.95
C SER A 617 14.65 -52.64 -4.55
N GLY A 618 14.09 -51.97 -5.52
CA GLY A 618 13.11 -50.91 -5.29
C GLY A 618 13.71 -49.52 -5.00
N GLN A 619 13.00 -48.72 -4.19
CA GLN A 619 13.36 -47.33 -3.92
C GLN A 619 12.86 -46.95 -2.53
N VAL A 620 13.74 -46.34 -1.72
CA VAL A 620 13.42 -45.89 -0.38
C VAL A 620 13.84 -44.43 -0.17
N SER A 621 12.99 -43.64 0.46
CA SER A 621 13.24 -42.23 0.71
C SER A 621 13.54 -41.97 2.18
N VAL A 622 14.55 -41.17 2.43
CA VAL A 622 14.84 -40.55 3.75
C VAL A 622 14.04 -39.28 3.90
N VAL A 623 13.20 -39.24 4.91
CA VAL A 623 12.24 -38.19 5.13
C VAL A 623 12.46 -37.59 6.52
N LEU A 624 12.64 -36.25 6.60
CA LEU A 624 12.72 -35.52 7.84
C LEU A 624 11.33 -35.09 8.25
N GLU A 625 10.95 -35.41 9.49
CA GLU A 625 9.69 -34.95 10.11
C GLU A 625 9.93 -33.58 10.78
N LEU A 626 9.26 -32.53 10.28
CA LEU A 626 9.45 -31.13 10.70
C LEU A 626 8.43 -30.67 11.75
N GLY A 627 7.55 -31.58 12.22
CA GLY A 627 6.43 -31.26 13.11
C GLY A 627 5.15 -30.88 12.34
N GLU A 628 4.01 -30.85 13.04
CA GLU A 628 2.68 -30.54 12.48
C GLU A 628 2.29 -31.39 11.25
N GLY A 629 2.85 -32.60 11.13
CA GLY A 629 2.59 -33.50 10.00
C GLY A 629 3.31 -33.14 8.71
N GLN A 630 4.20 -32.15 8.74
CA GLN A 630 5.02 -31.79 7.59
C GLN A 630 6.24 -32.70 7.49
N THR A 631 6.46 -33.23 6.31
CA THR A 631 7.61 -34.07 6.00
C THR A 631 8.39 -33.50 4.83
N LYS A 632 9.73 -33.62 4.86
CA LYS A 632 10.60 -33.19 3.77
C LYS A 632 11.49 -34.33 3.35
N ARG A 633 11.43 -34.74 2.08
CA ARG A 633 12.33 -35.71 1.50
C ARG A 633 13.75 -35.13 1.40
N ILE A 634 14.70 -35.80 2.04
CA ILE A 634 16.10 -35.37 2.05
C ILE A 634 16.86 -36.05 0.95
N ARG A 635 16.64 -37.38 0.78
CA ARG A 635 17.31 -38.20 -0.24
C ARG A 635 16.52 -39.47 -0.52
N THR A 636 16.67 -39.94 -1.74
CA THR A 636 16.10 -41.20 -2.19
C THR A 636 17.22 -42.14 -2.59
N TYR A 637 17.16 -43.36 -2.11
CA TYR A 637 18.14 -44.44 -2.37
C TYR A 637 17.54 -45.53 -3.21
N THR A 638 18.33 -45.98 -4.18
CA THR A 638 18.04 -47.13 -5.07
C THR A 638 18.95 -48.27 -4.73
N VAL A 639 18.93 -49.33 -5.54
CA VAL A 639 19.73 -50.56 -5.39
C VAL A 639 21.22 -50.26 -5.18
N GLY A 640 21.86 -50.98 -4.28
CA GLY A 640 23.31 -50.87 -3.99
C GLY A 640 23.64 -49.82 -2.91
N ASN A 641 22.67 -48.99 -2.50
CA ASN A 641 22.89 -47.97 -1.47
C ASN A 641 22.73 -48.53 -0.06
N THR A 642 23.45 -47.89 0.90
CA THR A 642 23.42 -48.24 2.31
C THR A 642 22.73 -47.11 3.11
N ILE A 643 21.96 -47.48 4.13
CA ILE A 643 21.17 -46.58 4.96
C ILE A 643 21.47 -46.84 6.44
N GLY A 644 21.56 -45.77 7.24
CA GLY A 644 21.75 -45.86 8.67
C GLY A 644 23.19 -45.86 9.15
N GLU A 645 24.16 -45.70 8.24
CA GLU A 645 25.60 -45.71 8.48
C GLU A 645 26.05 -44.66 9.54
N MET A 646 25.38 -43.52 9.61
CA MET A 646 25.72 -42.51 10.58
C MET A 646 25.45 -42.95 12.02
N GLY A 647 24.42 -43.79 12.23
CA GLY A 647 24.08 -44.32 13.53
C GLY A 647 25.16 -45.28 14.07
N LEU A 648 25.84 -46.01 13.18
CA LEU A 648 26.91 -46.93 13.57
C LEU A 648 28.06 -46.24 14.32
N TYR A 649 28.48 -45.05 13.84
CA TYR A 649 29.58 -44.32 14.40
C TYR A 649 29.16 -43.35 15.52
N ARG A 650 27.97 -42.79 15.46
CA ARG A 650 27.49 -41.81 16.45
C ARG A 650 26.77 -42.42 17.65
N LYS A 651 26.34 -43.68 17.56
CA LYS A 651 25.50 -44.38 18.54
C LYS A 651 24.28 -43.52 18.99
N ALA A 652 23.72 -42.78 18.04
CA ALA A 652 22.61 -41.85 18.26
C ALA A 652 21.31 -42.41 17.65
N GLN A 653 20.18 -41.90 18.10
CA GLN A 653 18.86 -42.20 17.53
C GLN A 653 18.81 -41.89 16.03
N ARG A 654 17.87 -42.49 15.31
CA ARG A 654 17.61 -42.26 13.90
C ARG A 654 17.27 -40.79 13.65
N MET A 655 18.05 -40.12 12.81
CA MET A 655 17.91 -38.66 12.56
C MET A 655 16.76 -38.33 11.61
N ALA A 656 16.26 -39.30 10.86
CA ALA A 656 15.16 -39.15 9.90
C ALA A 656 14.43 -40.47 9.76
N SER A 657 13.20 -40.46 9.29
CA SER A 657 12.42 -41.64 8.91
C SER A 657 12.84 -42.14 7.54
N VAL A 658 12.73 -43.44 7.32
CA VAL A 658 12.94 -44.07 6.01
C VAL A 658 11.69 -44.81 5.59
N VAL A 659 11.21 -44.52 4.38
CA VAL A 659 9.95 -45.04 3.82
C VAL A 659 10.21 -45.63 2.44
N ALA A 660 9.59 -46.75 2.15
CA ALA A 660 9.63 -47.34 0.82
C ALA A 660 8.69 -46.60 -0.15
N ASP A 661 9.21 -45.98 -1.21
CA ASP A 661 8.39 -45.34 -2.24
C ASP A 661 7.71 -46.37 -3.15
N LYS A 662 8.35 -47.49 -3.35
CA LYS A 662 7.90 -48.64 -4.16
C LYS A 662 8.11 -49.92 -3.37
N PRO A 663 7.47 -51.06 -3.74
CA PRO A 663 7.81 -52.36 -3.16
C PRO A 663 9.31 -52.56 -3.24
N SER A 664 9.97 -52.75 -2.12
CA SER A 664 11.42 -52.72 -1.99
C SER A 664 11.92 -53.93 -1.17
N THR A 665 13.11 -54.39 -1.48
CA THR A 665 13.82 -55.38 -0.65
C THR A 665 15.04 -54.72 -0.03
N VAL A 666 15.25 -54.97 1.26
CA VAL A 666 16.43 -54.48 1.97
C VAL A 666 17.10 -55.64 2.70
N TYR A 667 18.40 -55.55 2.83
CA TYR A 667 19.20 -56.47 3.61
C TYR A 667 19.67 -55.75 4.86
N PHE A 668 19.40 -56.32 6.01
CA PHE A 668 19.67 -55.76 7.32
C PHE A 668 20.88 -56.39 7.97
N LEU A 669 21.82 -55.58 8.44
CA LEU A 669 22.94 -56.00 9.27
C LEU A 669 22.67 -55.49 10.70
N PRO A 670 22.24 -56.34 11.64
CA PRO A 670 22.05 -55.97 13.03
C PRO A 670 23.34 -55.47 13.71
N THR A 671 23.23 -54.59 14.69
CA THR A 671 24.40 -54.09 15.46
C THR A 671 25.18 -55.28 16.08
N GLU A 672 24.48 -56.25 16.67
CA GLU A 672 25.10 -57.47 17.23
C GLU A 672 25.83 -58.29 16.16
N GLY A 673 25.24 -58.39 14.97
CA GLY A 673 25.88 -59.05 13.83
C GLY A 673 27.15 -58.36 13.38
N PHE A 674 27.17 -57.02 13.38
CA PHE A 674 28.34 -56.22 13.05
C PHE A 674 29.44 -56.37 14.11
N GLU A 675 29.09 -56.31 15.39
CA GLU A 675 30.02 -56.54 16.52
C GLU A 675 30.61 -57.97 16.47
N HIS A 676 29.83 -58.96 16.07
CA HIS A 676 30.30 -60.31 15.88
C HIS A 676 31.33 -60.39 14.71
N ILE A 677 31.09 -59.67 13.61
CA ILE A 677 32.04 -59.58 12.49
C ILE A 677 33.34 -58.91 12.97
N GLU A 678 33.28 -57.84 13.73
CA GLU A 678 34.46 -57.14 14.28
C GLU A 678 35.32 -58.08 15.16
N ALA A 679 34.67 -58.95 15.92
CA ALA A 679 35.37 -59.90 16.80
C ALA A 679 35.90 -61.14 16.07
N SER A 680 35.17 -61.67 15.06
CA SER A 680 35.48 -62.96 14.42
C SER A 680 36.26 -62.81 13.10
N ASP A 681 36.04 -61.72 12.36
CA ASP A 681 36.71 -61.45 11.05
C ASP A 681 37.11 -59.97 10.94
N PRO A 682 38.19 -59.54 11.61
CA PRO A 682 38.65 -58.15 11.61
C PRO A 682 38.96 -57.60 10.20
N LEU A 683 39.30 -58.46 9.25
CA LEU A 683 39.56 -58.05 7.87
C LEU A 683 38.28 -57.65 7.14
N LEU A 684 37.22 -58.43 7.31
CA LEU A 684 35.90 -58.11 6.79
C LEU A 684 35.37 -56.84 7.45
N ALA A 685 35.49 -56.68 8.77
CA ALA A 685 35.10 -55.49 9.50
C ALA A 685 35.83 -54.24 8.96
N SER A 686 37.17 -54.33 8.77
CA SER A 686 37.97 -53.22 8.19
C SER A 686 37.51 -52.82 6.80
N ASN A 687 37.12 -53.76 5.96
CA ASN A 687 36.61 -53.48 4.63
C ASN A 687 35.21 -52.88 4.64
N ILE A 688 34.34 -53.29 5.58
CA ILE A 688 33.02 -52.64 5.78
C ILE A 688 33.22 -51.17 6.23
N HIS A 689 34.10 -50.91 7.18
CA HIS A 689 34.42 -49.56 7.59
C HIS A 689 34.94 -48.68 6.45
N ARG A 690 35.91 -49.23 5.67
CA ARG A 690 36.44 -48.52 4.49
C ARG A 690 35.36 -48.24 3.45
N PHE A 691 34.47 -49.16 3.21
CA PHE A 691 33.33 -48.99 2.34
C PHE A 691 32.43 -47.81 2.83
N ILE A 692 32.06 -47.80 4.12
CA ILE A 692 31.22 -46.76 4.70
C ILE A 692 31.93 -45.39 4.66
N VAL A 693 33.24 -45.34 4.97
CA VAL A 693 34.00 -44.08 4.90
C VAL A 693 34.05 -43.52 3.48
N ASN A 694 34.29 -44.37 2.48
CA ASN A 694 34.24 -43.95 1.06
C ASN A 694 32.86 -43.46 0.66
N LEU A 695 31.82 -44.19 1.04
CA LEU A 695 30.44 -43.78 0.81
C LEU A 695 30.10 -42.39 1.42
N LEU A 696 30.56 -42.14 2.66
CA LEU A 696 30.36 -40.85 3.31
C LEU A 696 31.17 -39.73 2.63
N ALA A 697 32.40 -40.04 2.19
CA ALA A 697 33.23 -39.06 1.45
C ALA A 697 32.60 -38.68 0.10
N GLU A 698 32.10 -39.66 -0.65
CA GLU A 698 31.38 -39.44 -1.92
C GLU A 698 30.11 -38.61 -1.69
N ARG A 699 29.34 -38.91 -0.65
CA ARG A 699 28.13 -38.13 -0.29
C ARG A 699 28.46 -36.69 0.09
N LEU A 700 29.59 -36.47 0.77
CA LEU A 700 30.03 -35.12 1.13
C LEU A 700 30.44 -34.33 -0.13
N ASN A 701 31.27 -34.92 -0.99
CA ASN A 701 31.67 -34.31 -2.25
C ASN A 701 30.45 -33.92 -3.13
N HIS A 702 29.48 -34.80 -3.20
CA HIS A 702 28.23 -34.52 -3.94
C HIS A 702 27.47 -33.32 -3.39
N ARG A 703 27.40 -33.20 -2.04
CA ARG A 703 26.79 -32.04 -1.38
C ARG A 703 27.54 -30.73 -1.62
N GLU A 704 28.87 -30.78 -1.61
CA GLU A 704 29.67 -29.60 -1.94
C GLU A 704 29.46 -29.14 -3.38
N GLN A 705 29.31 -30.07 -4.30
CA GLN A 705 29.08 -29.76 -5.70
C GLN A 705 27.67 -29.21 -5.95
N GLU A 706 26.63 -29.74 -5.30
CA GLU A 706 25.29 -29.21 -5.30
C GLU A 706 25.28 -27.75 -4.74
N LEU A 707 25.98 -27.51 -3.63
CA LEU A 707 26.08 -26.17 -3.03
C LEU A 707 26.78 -25.18 -3.96
N LYS A 708 27.87 -25.57 -4.61
CA LYS A 708 28.57 -24.75 -5.61
C LYS A 708 27.66 -24.40 -6.78
N ASN A 709 26.93 -25.35 -7.31
CA ASN A 709 25.98 -25.13 -8.42
C ASN A 709 24.86 -24.17 -8.02
N LEU A 710 24.33 -24.29 -6.80
CA LEU A 710 23.30 -23.39 -6.26
C LEU A 710 23.82 -21.96 -6.09
N LEU A 711 25.08 -21.81 -5.64
CA LEU A 711 25.71 -20.48 -5.47
C LEU A 711 26.06 -19.81 -6.81
N GLN A 712 26.39 -20.60 -7.84
CA GLN A 712 26.67 -20.07 -9.18
C GLN A 712 25.41 -19.72 -9.97
N SER A 713 24.26 -20.29 -9.62
CA SER A 713 22.95 -20.03 -10.26
C SER A 713 22.14 -18.91 -9.57
N SER A 714 22.66 -18.33 -8.47
CA SER A 714 22.06 -17.19 -7.76
C SER A 714 22.61 -15.87 -8.24
#